data_fd431d54a726db55eea626ea6eb94a62
#
_entry.id   fd431d54a726db55eea626ea6eb94a62
#
_cell.length_a   1.000
_cell.length_b   1.000
_cell.length_c   1.000
_cell.angle_alpha   90.00
_cell.angle_beta   90.00
_cell.angle_gamma   90.00
#
_symmetry.space_group_name_H-M   'P 1'
#
loop_
_entity.id
_entity.type
_entity.pdbx_description
1 polymer ?
#
loop_
_entity_poly.entity_id
_entity_poly.type
_entity_poly.pdbx_seq_one_letter_code
_entity_poly.pdbx_strand_id
1 'polypeptide(L)'
;MNQSPVPATASGSPAASPASPEPGDSAAEGSGQSDTTKPGGTSLARRRAGSMGATPLDAADDRTEGLPPGQEPPGRELPGHELPTGGSTARVSPGRSLEGHRWIARPSEAYTAAALKERLIGAAQSWRDYPASLRLWFWLIPTLTAILGGILRFFRLDAPHSLVFDETYYVKDAYSYVVSGYERSWPANANDSFIAGNPDVLLNTPEYVVHPPVGKWMIAFGMWLFGGDNPFGWRFSAALAGTVTVFLVSLIALKLFRSHTLGAVAGLLLAIDGHHLVLSRTSLLDVFLALWILAAFGALLMDRDDGRRRLASRLAAQAAASPGGPTPTQLVTGPWLGMRWWRLVAGLCLGLAVGTKWSALFFVAAFGIMTVLWDLNARRIAGIRSWFSAGIIKDGLPAFVTIIPVAAVTYVATWTGWFLSKDAYYRQWAVTNPAPGWDWLPNSVRSLAHYHLEAYKFHQGLSSDHPYESSPWTWLIMGRPTSFFYQTPKQGTPGCVVETCSSAILPVGNPVVWWGGTIALVILLFWWAGRRDWRAGAILAGVAAGYLPWFMYPERTMFIFYAVSFEPFLVLGLTYVLGLVLGRSSDPVWRRRSGLYIVALVLVLAVLATAFFYPVLTAEVISYQEWRMRMWMPSWI
;
A
#
# COMPACT_ATOMS: atom_id res chain seq x y z
N MET A 1 65.62 14.68 -6.21
CA MET A 1 65.20 14.44 -7.60
C MET A 1 63.76 14.10 -7.63
N ASN A 2 62.98 14.98 -8.23
CA ASN A 2 61.54 14.98 -8.38
C ASN A 2 61.03 13.75 -9.13
N GLN A 3 59.91 13.19 -8.65
CA GLN A 3 58.78 12.79 -9.51
C GLN A 3 57.50 12.76 -8.68
N SER A 4 56.60 13.67 -9.01
CA SER A 4 55.20 13.72 -8.54
C SER A 4 54.39 12.63 -9.21
N PRO A 5 53.40 12.01 -8.53
CA PRO A 5 52.41 11.17 -9.21
C PRO A 5 51.24 12.01 -9.72
N VAL A 6 50.85 11.73 -10.94
CA VAL A 6 49.69 12.24 -11.68
C VAL A 6 48.39 11.76 -11.02
N PRO A 7 47.36 12.58 -10.90
CA PRO A 7 46.05 12.12 -10.38
C PRO A 7 45.32 11.30 -11.42
N ALA A 8 44.95 10.09 -11.05
CA ALA A 8 44.08 9.23 -11.83
C ALA A 8 42.63 9.82 -11.82
N THR A 9 42.18 10.22 -12.98
CA THR A 9 40.77 10.54 -13.26
C THR A 9 39.97 9.25 -13.22
N ALA A 10 39.17 9.08 -12.17
CA ALA A 10 38.16 8.03 -12.11
C ALA A 10 36.97 8.46 -12.95
N SER A 11 36.93 8.04 -14.20
CA SER A 11 35.71 8.03 -15.02
C SER A 11 34.95 6.74 -14.75
N GLY A 12 34.08 6.74 -13.72
CA GLY A 12 33.11 5.69 -13.51
C GLY A 12 31.87 5.98 -14.33
N SER A 13 31.75 5.36 -15.49
CA SER A 13 30.47 5.30 -16.21
C SER A 13 29.43 4.54 -15.40
N PRO A 14 28.17 5.01 -15.33
CA PRO A 14 27.10 4.22 -14.75
C PRO A 14 26.88 2.98 -15.62
N ALA A 15 26.85 1.80 -14.99
CA ALA A 15 26.55 0.55 -15.65
C ALA A 15 25.15 0.61 -16.28
N ALA A 16 25.11 0.59 -17.59
CA ALA A 16 23.90 0.42 -18.36
C ALA A 16 23.33 -0.99 -18.12
N SER A 17 22.04 -1.10 -17.86
CA SER A 17 21.34 -2.38 -17.91
C SER A 17 21.58 -3.06 -19.24
N PRO A 18 21.83 -4.38 -19.28
CA PRO A 18 22.00 -5.07 -20.54
C PRO A 18 20.69 -5.03 -21.31
N ALA A 19 20.74 -4.51 -22.53
CA ALA A 19 19.67 -4.57 -23.50
C ALA A 19 19.36 -6.04 -23.84
N SER A 20 18.08 -6.38 -23.91
CA SER A 20 17.61 -7.64 -24.47
C SER A 20 18.07 -7.76 -25.92
N PRO A 21 18.48 -8.95 -26.40
CA PRO A 21 18.92 -9.09 -27.78
C PRO A 21 17.78 -8.87 -28.76
N GLU A 22 18.01 -7.99 -29.73
CA GLU A 22 17.15 -7.83 -30.91
C GLU A 22 17.09 -9.13 -31.73
N PRO A 23 15.97 -9.42 -32.39
CA PRO A 23 15.89 -10.56 -33.31
C PRO A 23 16.67 -10.23 -34.59
N GLY A 24 17.65 -11.06 -34.93
CA GLY A 24 18.47 -10.93 -36.09
C GLY A 24 17.66 -11.00 -37.42
N ASP A 25 17.84 -9.98 -38.25
CA ASP A 25 17.43 -9.95 -39.63
C ASP A 25 18.34 -10.85 -40.48
N SER A 26 17.74 -11.83 -41.09
CA SER A 26 18.39 -12.58 -42.21
C SER A 26 18.10 -11.87 -43.51
N ALA A 27 19.16 -11.49 -44.19
CA ALA A 27 19.19 -10.85 -45.48
C ALA A 27 18.58 -11.72 -46.60
N ALA A 28 17.86 -11.07 -47.53
CA ALA A 28 17.76 -11.50 -48.92
C ALA A 28 17.80 -10.26 -49.81
N GLU A 29 18.77 -10.28 -50.73
CA GLU A 29 19.04 -9.29 -51.76
C GLU A 29 17.89 -9.16 -52.78
N GLY A 30 17.75 -7.92 -53.33
CA GLY A 30 16.89 -7.72 -54.50
C GLY A 30 16.83 -6.26 -54.93
N SER A 31 17.67 -5.92 -55.85
CA SER A 31 17.86 -4.69 -56.63
C SER A 31 16.62 -3.95 -57.13
N GLY A 32 16.71 -2.61 -57.25
CA GLY A 32 15.81 -1.84 -58.12
C GLY A 32 15.81 -0.31 -57.84
N GLN A 33 16.43 0.42 -58.71
CA GLN A 33 16.68 1.86 -58.78
C GLN A 33 15.42 2.74 -59.02
N SER A 34 15.67 4.02 -58.71
CA SER A 34 15.19 5.30 -59.29
C SER A 34 13.94 5.92 -58.63
N ASP A 35 13.90 7.09 -58.29
CA ASP A 35 14.35 8.43 -58.65
C ASP A 35 13.28 9.47 -58.27
N THR A 36 13.75 10.59 -57.72
CA THR A 36 13.18 11.95 -57.80
C THR A 36 11.76 12.25 -57.27
N THR A 37 11.50 13.13 -56.37
CA THR A 37 11.47 14.59 -56.39
C THR A 37 10.69 15.11 -55.16
N LYS A 38 11.30 16.02 -54.43
CA LYS A 38 10.59 17.11 -53.70
C LYS A 38 10.24 18.22 -54.71
N PRO A 39 9.33 19.15 -54.47
CA PRO A 39 9.33 20.08 -53.35
C PRO A 39 7.97 20.74 -52.96
N GLY A 40 8.03 21.56 -51.91
CA GLY A 40 7.24 22.78 -51.66
C GLY A 40 5.92 22.58 -50.91
N GLY A 41 5.61 23.16 -49.79
CA GLY A 41 5.84 24.50 -49.30
C GLY A 41 4.54 25.30 -49.22
N THR A 42 4.35 26.01 -48.10
CA THR A 42 3.33 27.04 -47.78
C THR A 42 2.18 26.58 -46.87
N SER A 43 2.10 26.96 -45.63
CA SER A 43 1.86 28.25 -44.92
C SER A 43 0.47 28.84 -45.04
N LEU A 44 -0.10 29.21 -43.84
CA LEU A 44 -1.18 30.20 -43.60
C LEU A 44 -2.63 29.67 -43.79
N ALA A 45 -3.56 29.82 -42.85
CA ALA A 45 -3.98 31.01 -42.17
C ALA A 45 -5.06 30.73 -41.10
N ARG A 46 -4.99 31.51 -40.05
CA ARG A 46 -6.06 31.89 -39.14
C ARG A 46 -7.36 32.25 -39.86
N ARG A 47 -8.50 31.83 -39.31
CA ARG A 47 -9.64 32.75 -39.19
C ARG A 47 -10.56 32.44 -38.02
N ARG A 48 -10.89 33.51 -37.37
CA ARG A 48 -11.78 33.77 -36.23
C ARG A 48 -13.25 33.74 -36.64
N ALA A 49 -14.09 33.50 -35.62
CA ALA A 49 -15.31 34.17 -35.26
C ALA A 49 -16.58 33.93 -36.08
N GLY A 50 -17.63 33.67 -35.35
CA GLY A 50 -19.00 33.75 -35.78
C GLY A 50 -19.96 33.36 -34.65
N SER A 51 -20.27 34.32 -33.78
CA SER A 51 -21.40 34.31 -32.86
C SER A 51 -22.70 34.50 -33.64
N MET A 52 -23.78 33.91 -33.11
CA MET A 52 -25.20 34.34 -33.23
C MET A 52 -26.03 33.14 -32.79
N GLY A 53 -27.00 33.23 -31.93
CA GLY A 53 -27.86 34.28 -31.52
C GLY A 53 -29.06 33.60 -30.89
N ALA A 54 -29.44 34.09 -29.75
CA ALA A 54 -30.61 33.67 -28.97
C ALA A 54 -31.92 33.99 -29.76
N THR A 55 -32.98 33.28 -29.44
CA THR A 55 -34.14 33.80 -28.73
C THR A 55 -35.35 32.85 -28.84
N PRO A 56 -36.38 33.06 -28.01
CA PRO A 56 -37.26 32.01 -27.47
C PRO A 56 -38.69 32.12 -28.03
N LEU A 57 -39.52 31.17 -27.75
CA LEU A 57 -41.00 31.26 -27.87
C LEU A 57 -41.55 30.51 -26.67
N ASP A 58 -42.06 31.21 -25.68
CA ASP A 58 -43.42 31.71 -25.38
C ASP A 58 -44.54 30.73 -25.73
N ALA A 59 -45.24 30.42 -24.71
CA ALA A 59 -46.41 30.92 -24.08
C ALA A 59 -47.60 29.97 -24.10
N ALA A 60 -48.12 29.80 -22.91
CA ALA A 60 -49.53 29.84 -22.50
C ALA A 60 -50.49 28.70 -22.95
N ASP A 61 -51.12 28.11 -22.05
CA ASP A 61 -52.48 28.55 -21.68
C ASP A 61 -53.01 27.85 -20.41
N ASP A 62 -53.51 28.67 -19.60
CA ASP A 62 -54.32 28.69 -18.42
C ASP A 62 -55.65 27.91 -18.60
N ARG A 63 -56.06 27.17 -17.55
CA ARG A 63 -57.49 27.06 -17.15
C ARG A 63 -57.59 26.51 -15.72
N THR A 64 -57.92 27.43 -14.86
CA THR A 64 -58.62 27.28 -13.57
C THR A 64 -60.06 26.88 -13.75
N GLU A 65 -60.51 25.97 -12.91
CA GLU A 65 -61.87 25.81 -12.38
C GLU A 65 -61.77 24.89 -11.15
N GLY A 66 -62.08 25.24 -9.92
CA GLY A 66 -63.26 25.89 -9.41
C GLY A 66 -63.78 24.97 -8.28
N LEU A 67 -63.47 25.34 -7.00
CA LEU A 67 -64.04 24.72 -5.79
C LEU A 67 -65.54 24.97 -5.65
N PRO A 68 -66.31 24.15 -4.86
CA PRO A 68 -66.85 24.74 -3.65
C PRO A 68 -66.75 23.83 -2.40
N PRO A 69 -67.00 24.39 -1.19
CA PRO A 69 -66.60 23.86 0.10
C PRO A 69 -67.71 23.16 0.87
N GLY A 70 -67.29 22.34 1.84
CA GLY A 70 -68.12 22.08 3.02
C GLY A 70 -68.78 20.73 3.09
N GLN A 71 -68.35 19.94 4.08
CA GLN A 71 -69.18 19.29 5.08
C GLN A 71 -68.34 18.35 5.95
N GLU A 72 -68.27 18.68 7.24
CA GLU A 72 -67.90 17.72 8.29
C GLU A 72 -69.09 16.74 8.50
N PRO A 73 -68.81 15.50 8.85
CA PRO A 73 -69.74 14.67 9.61
C PRO A 73 -69.14 14.16 10.93
N PRO A 74 -69.99 13.70 11.81
CA PRO A 74 -69.86 13.83 13.26
C PRO A 74 -69.08 12.70 13.94
N GLY A 75 -68.76 12.96 15.21
CA GLY A 75 -67.99 12.12 16.09
C GLY A 75 -68.61 10.74 16.37
N ARG A 76 -67.70 9.81 16.59
CA ARG A 76 -68.00 8.53 17.21
C ARG A 76 -67.02 8.30 18.36
N GLU A 77 -67.58 8.35 19.56
CA GLU A 77 -66.89 7.97 20.81
C GLU A 77 -66.52 6.48 20.75
N LEU A 78 -65.28 6.17 21.19
CA LEU A 78 -64.86 4.81 21.50
C LEU A 78 -64.43 4.71 22.95
N PRO A 79 -64.69 3.60 23.62
CA PRO A 79 -64.46 3.43 25.05
C PRO A 79 -62.95 3.14 25.35
N GLY A 80 -62.54 3.58 26.55
CA GLY A 80 -61.21 3.48 27.07
C GLY A 80 -60.68 2.05 27.20
N HIS A 81 -59.39 1.92 26.88
CA HIS A 81 -58.56 0.84 27.36
C HIS A 81 -57.28 1.42 27.97
N GLU A 82 -57.01 0.93 29.14
CA GLU A 82 -55.88 1.29 29.98
C GLU A 82 -54.51 1.04 29.30
N LEU A 83 -53.57 1.97 29.49
CA LEU A 83 -52.18 1.89 29.06
C LEU A 83 -51.40 1.00 30.03
N PRO A 84 -50.59 0.05 29.54
CA PRO A 84 -49.47 -0.48 30.32
C PRO A 84 -48.27 0.46 30.21
N THR A 85 -47.76 0.87 31.35
CA THR A 85 -46.48 1.54 31.54
C THR A 85 -45.36 0.64 31.05
N GLY A 86 -44.80 0.95 29.88
CA GLY A 86 -43.62 0.28 29.33
C GLY A 86 -42.62 1.33 28.79
N GLY A 87 -41.45 1.35 29.36
CA GLY A 87 -40.43 2.33 29.18
C GLY A 87 -40.05 2.64 27.72
N SER A 88 -40.17 3.88 27.37
CA SER A 88 -39.71 4.48 26.12
C SER A 88 -38.17 4.47 26.07
N THR A 89 -37.59 3.52 25.36
CA THR A 89 -36.22 3.64 24.88
C THR A 89 -36.16 4.66 23.73
N ALA A 90 -35.93 5.91 24.05
CA ALA A 90 -35.69 6.94 23.07
C ALA A 90 -34.45 6.57 22.25
N ARG A 91 -34.66 6.22 20.98
CA ARG A 91 -33.60 6.16 19.96
C ARG A 91 -33.02 7.56 19.79
N VAL A 92 -31.86 7.81 20.40
CA VAL A 92 -31.07 8.99 20.10
C VAL A 92 -30.46 8.81 18.72
N SER A 93 -31.11 9.37 17.71
CA SER A 93 -30.49 9.64 16.42
C SER A 93 -29.28 10.56 16.65
N PRO A 94 -28.11 10.34 16.02
CA PRO A 94 -27.02 11.30 16.11
C PRO A 94 -27.40 12.54 15.30
N GLY A 95 -28.06 13.51 15.95
CA GLY A 95 -28.41 14.79 15.37
C GLY A 95 -27.17 15.55 14.96
N ARG A 96 -27.13 15.98 13.70
CA ARG A 96 -26.25 17.05 13.23
C ARG A 96 -26.64 18.34 13.97
N SER A 97 -25.80 18.80 14.91
CA SER A 97 -25.84 20.19 15.32
C SER A 97 -24.67 20.92 14.63
N LEU A 98 -25.00 21.61 13.56
CA LEU A 98 -24.20 22.69 12.99
C LEU A 98 -24.48 23.99 13.77
N GLU A 99 -24.48 23.93 15.08
CA GLU A 99 -24.56 25.14 15.88
C GLU A 99 -23.18 25.52 16.39
N GLY A 100 -22.84 26.78 16.15
CA GLY A 100 -21.55 27.36 16.47
C GLY A 100 -21.16 27.19 17.94
N HIS A 101 -20.01 26.72 18.13
CA HIS A 101 -19.01 26.80 19.23
C HIS A 101 -19.49 27.10 20.69
N ARG A 102 -20.71 26.80 21.08
CA ARG A 102 -21.08 26.77 22.49
C ARG A 102 -20.83 25.37 23.05
N TRP A 103 -19.83 25.28 23.93
CA TRP A 103 -19.61 24.07 24.70
C TRP A 103 -20.83 23.86 25.63
N ILE A 104 -21.61 22.81 25.35
CA ILE A 104 -22.71 22.39 26.19
C ILE A 104 -22.19 21.27 27.08
N ALA A 105 -22.20 21.51 28.42
CA ALA A 105 -21.87 20.49 29.40
C ALA A 105 -22.82 19.28 29.22
N ARG A 106 -22.26 18.12 29.05
CA ARG A 106 -23.07 16.89 28.94
C ARG A 106 -23.50 16.43 30.33
N PRO A 107 -24.69 15.86 30.50
CA PRO A 107 -25.14 15.27 31.76
C PRO A 107 -24.14 14.22 32.29
N SER A 108 -24.09 14.03 33.62
CA SER A 108 -23.19 13.05 34.25
C SER A 108 -23.32 11.63 33.68
N GLU A 109 -24.53 11.20 33.33
CA GLU A 109 -24.82 9.92 32.67
C GLU A 109 -24.07 9.73 31.35
N ALA A 110 -23.72 10.81 30.66
CA ALA A 110 -22.94 10.77 29.44
C ALA A 110 -21.47 10.35 29.67
N TYR A 111 -20.99 10.33 30.89
CA TYR A 111 -19.62 9.96 31.27
C TYR A 111 -19.53 8.60 31.97
N THR A 112 -20.59 7.78 31.94
CA THR A 112 -20.48 6.38 32.36
C THR A 112 -19.54 5.61 31.43
N ALA A 113 -18.90 4.55 31.93
CA ALA A 113 -17.99 3.72 31.13
C ALA A 113 -18.67 3.16 29.87
N ALA A 114 -19.95 2.77 29.97
CA ALA A 114 -20.73 2.27 28.84
C ALA A 114 -20.98 3.36 27.78
N ALA A 115 -21.47 4.53 28.19
CA ALA A 115 -21.76 5.64 27.29
C ALA A 115 -20.48 6.18 26.60
N LEU A 116 -19.37 6.26 27.31
CA LEU A 116 -18.08 6.66 26.75
C LEU A 116 -17.53 5.62 25.78
N LYS A 117 -17.64 4.31 26.13
CA LYS A 117 -17.22 3.21 25.25
C LYS A 117 -18.05 3.25 23.95
N GLU A 118 -19.35 3.40 24.05
CA GLU A 118 -20.23 3.49 22.87
C GLU A 118 -19.88 4.69 21.99
N ARG A 119 -19.70 5.88 22.55
CA ARG A 119 -19.33 7.08 21.79
C ARG A 119 -17.96 7.00 21.11
N LEU A 120 -16.96 6.48 21.80
CA LEU A 120 -15.57 6.48 21.34
C LEU A 120 -15.24 5.30 20.43
N ILE A 121 -15.84 4.15 20.68
CA ILE A 121 -15.53 2.90 20.00
C ILE A 121 -16.73 2.41 19.18
N GLY A 122 -17.95 2.81 19.57
CA GLY A 122 -19.22 2.28 19.08
C GLY A 122 -19.55 0.95 19.74
N ALA A 123 -20.58 0.27 19.25
CA ALA A 123 -20.97 -1.07 19.70
C ALA A 123 -19.90 -2.16 19.42
N ALA A 124 -18.62 -1.79 19.44
CA ALA A 124 -17.50 -2.67 19.18
C ALA A 124 -17.29 -3.59 20.37
N GLN A 125 -17.68 -4.82 20.21
CA GLN A 125 -17.17 -5.90 21.04
C GLN A 125 -15.69 -6.13 20.73
N SER A 126 -14.86 -6.32 21.75
CA SER A 126 -13.54 -6.89 21.58
C SER A 126 -13.69 -8.29 20.94
N TRP A 127 -12.72 -8.76 20.14
CA TRP A 127 -12.75 -10.14 19.66
C TRP A 127 -12.92 -11.17 20.79
N ARG A 128 -12.50 -10.82 22.01
CA ARG A 128 -12.68 -11.61 23.22
C ARG A 128 -14.12 -11.70 23.69
N ASP A 129 -14.95 -10.77 23.30
CA ASP A 129 -16.38 -10.71 23.68
C ASP A 129 -17.25 -11.57 22.74
N TYR A 130 -16.69 -12.11 21.64
CA TYR A 130 -17.40 -13.02 20.76
C TYR A 130 -17.49 -14.44 21.37
N PRO A 131 -18.55 -15.19 21.08
CA PRO A 131 -18.64 -16.63 21.37
C PRO A 131 -17.41 -17.38 20.83
N ALA A 132 -17.06 -18.49 21.48
CA ALA A 132 -15.86 -19.25 21.11
C ALA A 132 -15.84 -19.65 19.63
N SER A 133 -17.00 -20.03 19.06
CA SER A 133 -17.16 -20.35 17.64
C SER A 133 -16.80 -19.18 16.71
N LEU A 134 -17.23 -17.97 17.04
CA LEU A 134 -16.93 -16.77 16.24
C LEU A 134 -15.48 -16.30 16.43
N ARG A 135 -14.87 -16.58 17.61
CA ARG A 135 -13.45 -16.31 17.83
C ARG A 135 -12.55 -17.20 16.99
N LEU A 136 -12.95 -18.45 16.75
CA LEU A 136 -12.24 -19.35 15.83
C LEU A 136 -12.20 -18.77 14.42
N TRP A 137 -13.33 -18.30 13.89
CA TRP A 137 -13.40 -17.70 12.55
C TRP A 137 -12.57 -16.43 12.38
N PHE A 138 -12.32 -15.70 13.46
CA PHE A 138 -11.45 -14.52 13.44
C PHE A 138 -10.00 -14.85 13.01
N TRP A 139 -9.51 -16.04 13.36
CA TRP A 139 -8.19 -16.51 12.96
C TRP A 139 -8.22 -17.42 11.75
N LEU A 140 -9.25 -18.25 11.63
CA LEU A 140 -9.36 -19.24 10.56
C LEU A 140 -9.45 -18.58 9.19
N ILE A 141 -10.25 -17.50 9.03
CA ILE A 141 -10.41 -16.83 7.74
C ILE A 141 -9.09 -16.23 7.21
N PRO A 142 -8.34 -15.41 7.97
CA PRO A 142 -7.04 -14.94 7.50
C PRO A 142 -6.06 -16.08 7.21
N THR A 143 -6.08 -17.14 8.02
CA THR A 143 -5.23 -18.31 7.81
C THR A 143 -5.57 -19.05 6.53
N LEU A 144 -6.85 -19.30 6.26
CA LEU A 144 -7.27 -19.97 5.02
C LEU A 144 -6.95 -19.15 3.76
N THR A 145 -7.17 -17.83 3.81
CA THR A 145 -6.80 -16.95 2.70
C THR A 145 -5.29 -16.87 2.51
N ALA A 146 -4.51 -16.90 3.60
CA ALA A 146 -3.06 -16.96 3.53
C ALA A 146 -2.56 -18.30 3.01
N ILE A 147 -3.16 -19.43 3.38
CA ILE A 147 -2.82 -20.75 2.82
C ILE A 147 -3.06 -20.76 1.31
N LEU A 148 -4.22 -20.29 0.84
CA LEU A 148 -4.49 -20.16 -0.59
C LEU A 148 -3.45 -19.27 -1.27
N GLY A 149 -3.20 -18.08 -0.69
CA GLY A 149 -2.19 -17.15 -1.19
C GLY A 149 -0.78 -17.76 -1.19
N GLY A 150 -0.44 -18.55 -0.17
CA GLY A 150 0.82 -19.28 -0.07
C GLY A 150 0.95 -20.35 -1.16
N ILE A 151 -0.07 -21.18 -1.37
CA ILE A 151 -0.07 -22.18 -2.44
C ILE A 151 0.25 -21.54 -3.80
N LEU A 152 -0.42 -20.43 -4.14
CA LEU A 152 -0.18 -19.72 -5.40
C LEU A 152 1.23 -19.13 -5.50
N ARG A 153 1.86 -18.74 -4.38
CA ARG A 153 3.18 -18.13 -4.34
C ARG A 153 4.31 -19.15 -4.34
N PHE A 154 4.13 -20.26 -3.62
CA PHE A 154 5.18 -21.29 -3.48
C PHE A 154 5.12 -22.34 -4.59
N PHE A 155 3.99 -22.50 -5.30
CA PHE A 155 3.89 -23.47 -6.40
C PHE A 155 4.87 -23.12 -7.52
N ARG A 156 5.82 -24.03 -7.84
CA ARG A 156 6.87 -23.83 -8.83
C ARG A 156 7.63 -22.51 -8.64
N LEU A 157 8.02 -22.19 -7.40
CA LEU A 157 8.70 -20.96 -7.08
C LEU A 157 10.12 -20.88 -7.67
N ASP A 158 10.72 -22.04 -7.94
CA ASP A 158 12.01 -22.22 -8.59
C ASP A 158 12.00 -21.93 -10.11
N ALA A 159 10.83 -21.78 -10.71
CA ALA A 159 10.69 -21.48 -12.14
C ALA A 159 10.44 -19.97 -12.39
N PRO A 160 11.12 -19.39 -13.39
CA PRO A 160 12.19 -19.95 -14.21
C PRO A 160 13.50 -20.08 -13.43
N HIS A 161 14.37 -21.01 -13.82
CA HIS A 161 15.69 -21.17 -13.21
C HIS A 161 16.66 -20.14 -13.79
N SER A 162 16.42 -18.88 -13.44
CA SER A 162 17.20 -17.72 -13.88
C SER A 162 16.97 -16.55 -12.93
N LEU A 163 17.89 -15.58 -12.93
CA LEU A 163 17.65 -14.28 -12.30
C LEU A 163 16.76 -13.46 -13.21
N VAL A 164 15.63 -12.96 -12.67
CA VAL A 164 14.66 -12.19 -13.43
C VAL A 164 14.65 -10.73 -12.97
N PHE A 165 14.70 -9.80 -13.92
CA PHE A 165 14.65 -8.37 -13.68
C PHE A 165 15.67 -7.92 -12.61
N ASP A 166 15.26 -7.16 -11.60
CA ASP A 166 16.16 -6.66 -10.54
C ASP A 166 16.69 -7.77 -9.60
N GLU A 167 16.31 -9.03 -9.75
CA GLU A 167 16.96 -10.14 -9.03
C GLU A 167 18.47 -10.15 -9.35
N THR A 168 18.86 -9.68 -10.54
CA THR A 168 20.28 -9.54 -10.93
C THR A 168 21.11 -8.67 -9.98
N TYR A 169 20.47 -7.78 -9.23
CA TYR A 169 21.12 -6.93 -8.22
C TYR A 169 20.88 -7.48 -6.81
N TYR A 170 19.59 -7.56 -6.41
CA TYR A 170 19.25 -7.84 -5.01
C TYR A 170 19.58 -9.25 -4.53
N VAL A 171 19.59 -10.25 -5.42
CA VAL A 171 20.00 -11.62 -5.08
C VAL A 171 21.50 -11.65 -4.79
N LYS A 172 22.30 -11.00 -5.61
CA LYS A 172 23.74 -10.89 -5.42
C LYS A 172 24.09 -10.12 -4.15
N ASP A 173 23.47 -8.95 -3.94
CA ASP A 173 23.63 -8.17 -2.70
C ASP A 173 23.27 -9.00 -1.46
N ALA A 174 22.16 -9.74 -1.53
CA ALA A 174 21.73 -10.60 -0.43
C ALA A 174 22.72 -11.72 -0.15
N TYR A 175 23.29 -12.33 -1.17
CA TYR A 175 24.33 -13.34 -1.00
C TYR A 175 25.60 -12.75 -0.36
N SER A 176 25.98 -11.50 -0.72
CA SER A 176 27.07 -10.79 -0.07
C SER A 176 26.84 -10.67 1.45
N TYR A 177 25.59 -10.45 1.89
CA TYR A 177 25.26 -10.45 3.32
C TYR A 177 25.42 -11.82 3.98
N VAL A 178 25.08 -12.90 3.28
CA VAL A 178 25.27 -14.27 3.82
C VAL A 178 26.76 -14.54 4.06
N VAL A 179 27.63 -14.11 3.13
CA VAL A 179 29.07 -14.43 3.18
C VAL A 179 29.86 -13.41 4.00
N SER A 180 29.57 -12.12 3.84
CA SER A 180 30.44 -11.05 4.34
C SER A 180 29.79 -10.12 5.36
N GLY A 181 28.45 -10.13 5.46
CA GLY A 181 27.69 -9.22 6.31
C GLY A 181 27.51 -7.79 5.74
N TYR A 182 28.05 -7.50 4.55
CA TYR A 182 27.92 -6.24 3.82
C TYR A 182 28.05 -6.49 2.31
N GLU A 183 27.67 -5.51 1.49
CA GLU A 183 27.67 -5.61 0.03
C GLU A 183 29.07 -5.61 -0.58
N ARG A 184 29.31 -6.55 -1.49
CA ARG A 184 30.56 -6.74 -2.22
C ARG A 184 30.31 -6.81 -3.71
N SER A 185 31.29 -6.36 -4.50
CA SER A 185 31.24 -6.34 -5.96
C SER A 185 31.31 -7.75 -6.57
N TRP A 186 30.86 -7.84 -7.81
CA TRP A 186 30.70 -9.08 -8.55
C TRP A 186 31.43 -9.01 -9.90
N PRO A 187 31.95 -10.13 -10.42
CA PRO A 187 32.44 -10.19 -11.79
C PRO A 187 31.31 -10.04 -12.81
N ALA A 188 31.63 -9.66 -14.03
CA ALA A 188 30.67 -9.41 -15.10
C ALA A 188 29.75 -10.61 -15.41
N ASN A 189 30.26 -11.84 -15.27
CA ASN A 189 29.54 -13.10 -15.54
C ASN A 189 28.88 -13.70 -14.28
N ALA A 190 28.73 -12.98 -13.20
CA ALA A 190 28.17 -13.50 -11.95
C ALA A 190 26.75 -14.08 -12.11
N ASN A 191 25.93 -13.52 -13.01
CA ASN A 191 24.59 -14.04 -13.28
C ASN A 191 24.63 -15.49 -13.78
N ASP A 192 25.52 -15.79 -14.71
CA ASP A 192 25.68 -17.15 -15.27
C ASP A 192 26.14 -18.12 -14.17
N SER A 193 27.03 -17.67 -13.28
CA SER A 193 27.49 -18.46 -12.14
C SER A 193 26.36 -18.77 -11.16
N PHE A 194 25.48 -17.80 -10.85
CA PHE A 194 24.29 -18.04 -10.04
C PHE A 194 23.31 -19.03 -10.69
N ILE A 195 23.04 -18.87 -11.98
CA ILE A 195 22.18 -19.78 -12.75
C ILE A 195 22.76 -21.19 -12.80
N ALA A 196 24.09 -21.31 -12.85
CA ALA A 196 24.79 -22.60 -12.80
C ALA A 196 24.88 -23.23 -11.39
N GLY A 197 24.31 -22.57 -10.36
CA GLY A 197 24.39 -23.04 -8.97
C GLY A 197 25.74 -22.81 -8.28
N ASN A 198 26.56 -21.90 -8.80
CA ASN A 198 27.88 -21.54 -8.25
C ASN A 198 27.91 -20.06 -7.84
N PRO A 199 27.24 -19.65 -6.76
CA PRO A 199 27.13 -18.27 -6.37
C PRO A 199 28.41 -17.69 -5.73
N ASP A 200 29.37 -18.53 -5.33
CA ASP A 200 30.57 -18.10 -4.58
C ASP A 200 31.68 -17.54 -5.48
N VAL A 201 31.35 -16.45 -6.19
CA VAL A 201 32.26 -15.75 -7.11
C VAL A 201 32.46 -14.28 -6.74
N LEU A 202 32.23 -13.90 -5.46
CA LEU A 202 32.35 -12.52 -4.98
C LEU A 202 33.80 -11.98 -5.15
N LEU A 203 33.86 -10.71 -5.48
CA LEU A 203 35.14 -9.98 -5.44
C LEU A 203 35.45 -9.46 -4.03
N ASN A 204 36.71 -9.18 -3.72
CA ASN A 204 37.13 -8.64 -2.42
C ASN A 204 36.93 -7.13 -2.26
N THR A 205 36.23 -6.49 -3.19
CA THR A 205 35.94 -5.04 -3.19
C THR A 205 34.53 -4.77 -2.74
N PRO A 206 34.27 -3.69 -1.95
CA PRO A 206 32.92 -3.31 -1.56
C PRO A 206 32.12 -2.78 -2.74
N GLU A 207 30.82 -2.97 -2.70
CA GLU A 207 29.88 -2.45 -3.69
C GLU A 207 29.09 -1.26 -3.15
N TYR A 208 28.87 -0.25 -4.01
CA TYR A 208 27.96 0.85 -3.70
C TYR A 208 26.55 0.48 -4.09
N VAL A 209 25.65 0.44 -3.12
CA VAL A 209 24.24 0.14 -3.33
C VAL A 209 23.35 1.23 -2.75
N VAL A 210 22.28 1.57 -3.46
CA VAL A 210 21.43 2.73 -3.14
C VAL A 210 20.24 2.44 -2.26
N HIS A 211 19.96 1.18 -1.99
CA HIS A 211 18.86 0.77 -1.11
C HIS A 211 19.37 0.24 0.23
N PRO A 212 18.65 0.57 1.34
CA PRO A 212 19.02 0.08 2.67
C PRO A 212 18.96 -1.44 2.82
N PRO A 213 19.51 -2.00 3.93
CA PRO A 213 19.82 -3.43 4.05
C PRO A 213 18.61 -4.38 4.22
N VAL A 214 17.47 -3.95 4.82
CA VAL A 214 16.41 -4.87 5.32
C VAL A 214 15.88 -5.82 4.25
N GLY A 215 15.56 -5.33 3.05
CA GLY A 215 15.03 -6.19 2.00
C GLY A 215 16.05 -7.24 1.57
N LYS A 216 17.32 -6.87 1.48
CA LYS A 216 18.43 -7.79 1.17
C LYS A 216 18.66 -8.79 2.29
N TRP A 217 18.55 -8.39 3.56
CA TRP A 217 18.57 -9.33 4.70
C TRP A 217 17.44 -10.35 4.65
N MET A 218 16.25 -9.92 4.21
CA MET A 218 15.12 -10.86 4.10
C MET A 218 15.36 -11.87 2.97
N ILE A 219 15.91 -11.45 1.83
CA ILE A 219 16.34 -12.38 0.76
C ILE A 219 17.43 -13.32 1.27
N ALA A 220 18.47 -12.77 1.92
CA ALA A 220 19.57 -13.51 2.52
C ALA A 220 19.09 -14.59 3.52
N PHE A 221 18.02 -14.31 4.26
CA PHE A 221 17.41 -15.29 5.17
C PHE A 221 16.89 -16.53 4.41
N GLY A 222 16.23 -16.35 3.28
CA GLY A 222 15.79 -17.46 2.43
C GLY A 222 16.97 -18.27 1.88
N MET A 223 18.01 -17.58 1.42
CA MET A 223 19.24 -18.22 0.95
C MET A 223 19.98 -19.00 2.06
N TRP A 224 20.00 -18.46 3.26
CA TRP A 224 20.58 -19.13 4.41
C TRP A 224 19.86 -20.42 4.78
N LEU A 225 18.52 -20.45 4.63
CA LEU A 225 17.71 -21.63 4.93
C LEU A 225 17.74 -22.70 3.84
N PHE A 226 17.74 -22.29 2.57
CA PHE A 226 17.47 -23.18 1.43
C PHE A 226 18.58 -23.16 0.36
N GLY A 227 19.68 -22.48 0.64
CA GLY A 227 20.79 -22.32 -0.31
C GLY A 227 20.67 -21.06 -1.17
N GLY A 228 21.81 -20.46 -1.49
CA GLY A 228 21.91 -19.34 -2.43
C GLY A 228 22.16 -19.80 -3.88
N ASP A 229 22.27 -21.09 -4.10
CA ASP A 229 22.59 -21.77 -5.36
C ASP A 229 21.34 -22.12 -6.20
N ASN A 230 20.15 -21.73 -5.73
CA ASN A 230 18.89 -22.07 -6.43
C ASN A 230 17.82 -20.99 -6.26
N PRO A 231 16.90 -20.86 -7.24
CA PRO A 231 15.85 -19.86 -7.25
C PRO A 231 14.86 -19.97 -6.07
N PHE A 232 14.58 -21.15 -5.57
CA PHE A 232 13.71 -21.33 -4.41
C PHE A 232 14.30 -20.64 -3.19
N GLY A 233 15.61 -20.78 -2.95
CA GLY A 233 16.30 -20.17 -1.82
C GLY A 233 16.20 -18.64 -1.84
N TRP A 234 16.51 -17.99 -2.96
CA TRP A 234 16.46 -16.52 -2.99
C TRP A 234 15.02 -15.97 -3.08
N ARG A 235 14.01 -16.70 -3.62
CA ARG A 235 12.61 -16.25 -3.72
C ARG A 235 11.77 -16.59 -2.49
N PHE A 236 12.23 -17.50 -1.62
CA PHE A 236 11.47 -17.99 -0.48
C PHE A 236 10.93 -16.86 0.41
N SER A 237 11.77 -15.92 0.80
CA SER A 237 11.38 -14.82 1.69
C SER A 237 10.36 -13.88 1.06
N ALA A 238 10.43 -13.64 -0.24
CA ALA A 238 9.43 -12.86 -0.97
C ALA A 238 8.06 -13.56 -0.96
N ALA A 239 8.05 -14.90 -1.22
CA ALA A 239 6.83 -15.70 -1.18
C ALA A 239 6.21 -15.74 0.23
N LEU A 240 7.04 -15.86 1.26
CA LEU A 240 6.60 -15.81 2.65
C LEU A 240 6.05 -14.43 3.01
N ALA A 241 6.74 -13.34 2.66
CA ALA A 241 6.31 -11.98 2.91
C ALA A 241 4.96 -11.68 2.24
N GLY A 242 4.80 -12.09 0.97
CA GLY A 242 3.52 -11.95 0.26
C GLY A 242 2.39 -12.75 0.91
N THR A 243 2.67 -13.97 1.38
CA THR A 243 1.70 -14.79 2.11
C THR A 243 1.27 -14.16 3.42
N VAL A 244 2.22 -13.61 4.19
CA VAL A 244 1.93 -12.88 5.43
C VAL A 244 1.15 -11.59 5.14
N THR A 245 1.42 -10.91 4.03
CA THR A 245 0.67 -9.72 3.62
C THR A 245 -0.80 -10.06 3.33
N VAL A 246 -1.09 -11.20 2.68
CA VAL A 246 -2.47 -11.70 2.50
C VAL A 246 -3.15 -11.96 3.85
N PHE A 247 -2.45 -12.59 4.79
CA PHE A 247 -2.96 -12.80 6.15
C PHE A 247 -3.30 -11.47 6.83
N LEU A 248 -2.37 -10.50 6.78
CA LEU A 248 -2.54 -9.21 7.42
C LEU A 248 -3.67 -8.39 6.81
N VAL A 249 -3.83 -8.37 5.48
CA VAL A 249 -4.91 -7.59 4.85
C VAL A 249 -6.28 -8.16 5.22
N SER A 250 -6.41 -9.49 5.28
CA SER A 250 -7.63 -10.16 5.75
C SER A 250 -7.95 -9.81 7.21
N LEU A 251 -6.95 -9.89 8.10
CA LEU A 251 -7.08 -9.54 9.52
C LEU A 251 -7.43 -8.06 9.73
N ILE A 252 -6.81 -7.17 8.97
CA ILE A 252 -7.08 -5.73 9.00
C ILE A 252 -8.50 -5.44 8.51
N ALA A 253 -8.94 -6.08 7.43
CA ALA A 253 -10.31 -5.96 6.93
C ALA A 253 -11.34 -6.45 7.94
N LEU A 254 -11.10 -7.60 8.60
CA LEU A 254 -11.91 -8.09 9.72
C LEU A 254 -12.06 -7.03 10.80
N LYS A 255 -10.94 -6.40 11.17
CA LYS A 255 -10.91 -5.36 12.21
C LYS A 255 -11.60 -4.06 11.77
N LEU A 256 -11.34 -3.58 10.56
CA LEU A 256 -11.91 -2.34 10.02
C LEU A 256 -13.43 -2.44 9.81
N PHE A 257 -13.87 -3.55 9.22
CA PHE A 257 -15.25 -3.71 8.77
C PHE A 257 -16.10 -4.51 9.75
N ARG A 258 -15.48 -5.21 10.71
CA ARG A 258 -16.15 -6.08 11.69
C ARG A 258 -17.02 -7.14 11.01
N SER A 259 -16.53 -7.67 9.91
CA SER A 259 -17.21 -8.64 9.07
C SER A 259 -16.27 -9.75 8.65
N HIS A 260 -16.62 -10.98 8.99
CA HIS A 260 -15.88 -12.17 8.55
C HIS A 260 -15.88 -12.29 7.02
N THR A 261 -17.02 -12.01 6.39
CA THR A 261 -17.14 -12.02 4.93
C THR A 261 -16.19 -11.02 4.27
N LEU A 262 -16.13 -9.78 4.77
CA LEU A 262 -15.24 -8.77 4.19
C LEU A 262 -13.77 -9.06 4.47
N GLY A 263 -13.45 -9.73 5.59
CA GLY A 263 -12.11 -10.25 5.83
C GLY A 263 -11.71 -11.30 4.80
N ALA A 264 -12.59 -12.26 4.53
CA ALA A 264 -12.38 -13.27 3.49
C ALA A 264 -12.24 -12.65 2.09
N VAL A 265 -13.10 -11.68 1.74
CA VAL A 265 -13.06 -10.97 0.46
C VAL A 265 -11.72 -10.25 0.29
N ALA A 266 -11.27 -9.47 1.27
CA ALA A 266 -10.00 -8.76 1.19
C ALA A 266 -8.80 -9.71 1.04
N GLY A 267 -8.77 -10.78 1.85
CA GLY A 267 -7.71 -11.79 1.77
C GLY A 267 -7.70 -12.51 0.42
N LEU A 268 -8.87 -12.90 -0.09
CA LEU A 268 -8.99 -13.56 -1.40
C LEU A 268 -8.54 -12.63 -2.54
N LEU A 269 -9.03 -11.38 -2.58
CA LEU A 269 -8.67 -10.43 -3.65
C LEU A 269 -7.17 -10.19 -3.72
N LEU A 270 -6.47 -10.03 -2.58
CA LEU A 270 -5.01 -9.87 -2.57
C LEU A 270 -4.28 -11.20 -2.87
N ALA A 271 -4.84 -12.34 -2.45
CA ALA A 271 -4.24 -13.65 -2.73
C ALA A 271 -4.13 -13.92 -4.23
N ILE A 272 -5.17 -13.51 -5.00
CA ILE A 272 -5.30 -13.75 -6.43
C ILE A 272 -4.92 -12.55 -7.30
N ASP A 273 -4.48 -11.43 -6.74
CA ASP A 273 -3.99 -10.30 -7.55
C ASP A 273 -2.67 -10.64 -8.24
N GLY A 274 -2.61 -10.42 -9.55
CA GLY A 274 -1.45 -10.80 -10.37
C GLY A 274 -0.22 -9.96 -10.08
N HIS A 275 -0.37 -8.66 -9.83
CA HIS A 275 0.73 -7.76 -9.52
C HIS A 275 1.40 -8.15 -8.19
N HIS A 276 0.61 -8.30 -7.14
CA HIS A 276 1.12 -8.75 -5.83
C HIS A 276 1.68 -10.18 -5.90
N LEU A 277 1.06 -11.05 -6.71
CA LEU A 277 1.51 -12.44 -6.88
C LEU A 277 2.92 -12.49 -7.49
N VAL A 278 3.16 -11.79 -8.59
CA VAL A 278 4.48 -11.75 -9.26
C VAL A 278 5.53 -11.17 -8.34
N LEU A 279 5.27 -10.01 -7.71
CA LEU A 279 6.20 -9.39 -6.78
C LEU A 279 6.50 -10.22 -5.53
N SER A 280 5.58 -11.13 -5.17
CA SER A 280 5.79 -12.10 -4.10
C SER A 280 6.53 -13.37 -4.56
N ARG A 281 6.81 -13.52 -5.86
CA ARG A 281 7.53 -14.66 -6.46
C ARG A 281 8.88 -14.26 -7.04
N THR A 282 9.23 -12.99 -6.91
CA THR A 282 10.49 -12.39 -7.36
C THR A 282 11.19 -11.73 -6.17
N SER A 283 12.50 -11.83 -6.12
CA SER A 283 13.31 -11.29 -5.01
C SER A 283 13.56 -9.79 -5.19
N LEU A 284 12.46 -9.01 -5.24
CA LEU A 284 12.49 -7.56 -5.23
C LEU A 284 12.22 -7.04 -3.80
N LEU A 285 12.66 -5.80 -3.54
CA LEU A 285 12.53 -5.18 -2.21
C LEU A 285 11.09 -4.76 -1.90
N ASP A 286 10.27 -4.54 -2.91
CA ASP A 286 8.97 -3.86 -2.81
C ASP A 286 7.90 -4.65 -2.05
N VAL A 287 7.90 -5.98 -2.14
CA VAL A 287 6.98 -6.82 -1.37
C VAL A 287 7.28 -6.75 0.14
N PHE A 288 8.56 -6.65 0.52
CA PHE A 288 8.95 -6.49 1.93
C PHE A 288 8.56 -5.10 2.45
N LEU A 289 8.70 -4.07 1.62
CA LEU A 289 8.22 -2.73 1.92
C LEU A 289 6.71 -2.74 2.21
N ALA A 290 5.91 -3.35 1.32
CA ALA A 290 4.45 -3.48 1.48
C ALA A 290 4.07 -4.21 2.76
N LEU A 291 4.77 -5.30 3.10
CA LEU A 291 4.58 -6.05 4.36
C LEU A 291 4.75 -5.16 5.58
N TRP A 292 5.87 -4.44 5.68
CA TRP A 292 6.17 -3.62 6.86
C TRP A 292 5.23 -2.42 6.99
N ILE A 293 4.85 -1.79 5.87
CA ILE A 293 3.85 -0.71 5.86
C ILE A 293 2.50 -1.22 6.35
N LEU A 294 2.04 -2.35 5.85
CA LEU A 294 0.75 -2.92 6.26
C LEU A 294 0.76 -3.37 7.72
N ALA A 295 1.87 -3.94 8.21
CA ALA A 295 2.05 -4.29 9.62
C ALA A 295 2.00 -3.05 10.53
N ALA A 296 2.66 -1.96 10.15
CA ALA A 296 2.59 -0.68 10.85
C ALA A 296 1.17 -0.13 10.91
N PHE A 297 0.45 -0.16 9.78
CA PHE A 297 -0.95 0.25 9.73
C PHE A 297 -1.83 -0.59 10.66
N GLY A 298 -1.65 -1.90 10.66
CA GLY A 298 -2.33 -2.82 11.57
C GLY A 298 -2.07 -2.48 13.05
N ALA A 299 -0.82 -2.19 13.41
CA ALA A 299 -0.42 -1.78 14.75
C ALA A 299 -1.08 -0.44 15.16
N LEU A 300 -1.15 0.53 14.24
CA LEU A 300 -1.82 1.82 14.49
C LEU A 300 -3.33 1.68 14.65
N LEU A 301 -3.97 0.72 13.97
CA LEU A 301 -5.38 0.40 14.21
C LEU A 301 -5.60 -0.20 15.62
N MET A 302 -4.66 -1.01 16.11
CA MET A 302 -4.69 -1.53 17.49
C MET A 302 -4.48 -0.40 18.49
N ASP A 303 -3.52 0.49 18.22
CA ASP A 303 -3.23 1.67 19.03
C ASP A 303 -4.45 2.59 19.15
N ARG A 304 -5.12 2.90 18.03
CA ARG A 304 -6.33 3.71 17.99
C ARG A 304 -7.41 3.18 18.95
N ASP A 305 -7.66 1.89 18.90
CA ASP A 305 -8.70 1.30 19.74
C ASP A 305 -8.28 1.22 21.21
N ASP A 306 -6.99 0.97 21.49
CA ASP A 306 -6.43 0.98 22.85
C ASP A 306 -6.50 2.39 23.46
N GLY A 307 -6.08 3.41 22.72
CA GLY A 307 -6.16 4.82 23.16
C GLY A 307 -7.59 5.24 23.49
N ARG A 308 -8.56 4.88 22.64
CA ARG A 308 -9.98 5.19 22.89
C ARG A 308 -10.55 4.46 24.10
N ARG A 309 -10.19 3.19 24.33
CA ARG A 309 -10.57 2.45 25.52
C ARG A 309 -10.00 3.08 26.79
N ARG A 310 -8.72 3.44 26.78
CA ARG A 310 -8.07 4.10 27.92
C ARG A 310 -8.69 5.45 28.19
N LEU A 311 -8.99 6.24 27.16
CA LEU A 311 -9.67 7.53 27.32
C LEU A 311 -11.05 7.34 27.96
N ALA A 312 -11.84 6.38 27.48
CA ALA A 312 -13.15 6.05 28.03
C ALA A 312 -13.07 5.64 29.52
N SER A 313 -12.18 4.69 29.85
CA SER A 313 -12.05 4.16 31.21
C SER A 313 -11.57 5.24 32.21
N ARG A 314 -10.59 6.06 31.81
CA ARG A 314 -10.06 7.12 32.70
C ARG A 314 -11.04 8.26 32.93
N LEU A 315 -11.79 8.67 31.90
CA LEU A 315 -12.85 9.67 32.05
C LEU A 315 -14.00 9.13 32.91
N ALA A 316 -14.38 7.86 32.74
CA ALA A 316 -15.40 7.22 33.57
C ALA A 316 -14.96 7.15 35.05
N ALA A 317 -13.71 6.80 35.31
CA ALA A 317 -13.15 6.78 36.66
C ALA A 317 -13.16 8.19 37.31
N GLN A 318 -12.79 9.22 36.54
CA GLN A 318 -12.86 10.61 37.01
C GLN A 318 -14.32 11.05 37.30
N ALA A 319 -15.26 10.60 36.45
CA ALA A 319 -16.68 10.90 36.65
C ALA A 319 -17.25 10.20 37.90
N ALA A 320 -16.84 8.96 38.16
CA ALA A 320 -17.30 8.20 39.33
C ALA A 320 -16.72 8.75 40.66
N ALA A 321 -15.54 9.38 40.62
CA ALA A 321 -14.88 9.96 41.77
C ALA A 321 -15.47 11.35 42.19
N SER A 322 -16.36 11.94 41.40
CA SER A 322 -16.89 13.28 41.62
C SER A 322 -18.43 13.26 41.64
N PRO A 323 -19.10 13.71 42.71
CA PRO A 323 -20.56 13.86 42.71
C PRO A 323 -21.00 14.77 41.55
N GLY A 324 -21.94 14.29 40.73
CA GLY A 324 -22.43 15.02 39.55
C GLY A 324 -21.62 14.87 38.26
N GLY A 325 -20.59 14.01 38.23
CA GLY A 325 -19.78 13.71 37.04
C GLY A 325 -18.45 14.44 36.99
N PRO A 326 -17.72 14.40 35.87
CA PRO A 326 -16.39 15.01 35.74
C PRO A 326 -16.48 16.53 36.00
N THR A 327 -15.55 17.05 36.78
CA THR A 327 -15.49 18.51 37.04
C THR A 327 -15.15 19.27 35.75
N PRO A 328 -15.56 20.54 35.63
CA PRO A 328 -15.17 21.39 34.51
C PRO A 328 -13.66 21.42 34.28
N THR A 329 -12.86 21.42 35.34
CA THR A 329 -11.39 21.40 35.28
C THR A 329 -10.85 20.09 34.67
N GLN A 330 -11.42 18.94 35.03
CA GLN A 330 -11.05 17.65 34.45
C GLN A 330 -11.36 17.57 32.95
N LEU A 331 -12.41 18.25 32.49
CA LEU A 331 -12.81 18.32 31.09
C LEU A 331 -12.07 19.39 30.29
N VAL A 332 -11.26 20.26 30.91
CA VAL A 332 -10.45 21.23 30.15
C VAL A 332 -9.46 20.50 29.25
N THR A 333 -8.60 19.66 29.81
CA THR A 333 -7.55 18.96 29.04
C THR A 333 -7.72 17.44 28.99
N GLY A 334 -8.57 16.87 29.87
CA GLY A 334 -8.76 15.43 29.99
C GLY A 334 -7.53 14.68 30.52
N PRO A 335 -7.60 13.35 30.68
CA PRO A 335 -6.53 12.55 31.26
C PRO A 335 -5.36 12.31 30.31
N TRP A 336 -4.18 12.02 30.86
CA TRP A 336 -3.09 11.34 30.17
C TRP A 336 -3.47 9.88 29.91
N LEU A 337 -2.99 9.26 28.80
CA LEU A 337 -3.31 7.87 28.45
C LEU A 337 -2.19 6.88 28.80
N GLY A 338 -1.00 7.39 29.15
CA GLY A 338 0.16 6.55 29.47
C GLY A 338 0.79 5.91 28.23
N MET A 339 1.71 4.98 28.47
CA MET A 339 2.44 4.28 27.40
C MET A 339 1.50 3.46 26.53
N ARG A 340 1.61 3.62 25.21
CA ARG A 340 0.83 2.93 24.19
C ARG A 340 1.77 2.06 23.36
N TRP A 341 1.88 0.77 23.73
CA TRP A 341 2.86 -0.16 23.18
C TRP A 341 2.73 -0.39 21.66
N TRP A 342 1.51 -0.30 21.11
CA TRP A 342 1.29 -0.46 19.69
C TRP A 342 1.96 0.62 18.83
N ARG A 343 2.25 1.79 19.40
CA ARG A 343 3.03 2.85 18.73
C ARG A 343 4.49 2.46 18.58
N LEU A 344 5.06 1.76 19.57
CA LEU A 344 6.42 1.24 19.46
C LEU A 344 6.50 0.16 18.37
N VAL A 345 5.51 -0.73 18.31
CA VAL A 345 5.41 -1.74 17.24
C VAL A 345 5.27 -1.06 15.87
N ALA A 346 4.44 -0.01 15.75
CA ALA A 346 4.32 0.76 14.52
C ALA A 346 5.63 1.45 14.14
N GLY A 347 6.34 2.04 15.12
CA GLY A 347 7.65 2.65 14.92
C GLY A 347 8.69 1.63 14.43
N LEU A 348 8.74 0.45 15.03
CA LEU A 348 9.60 -0.66 14.60
C LEU A 348 9.30 -1.06 13.14
N CYS A 349 8.03 -1.32 12.81
CA CYS A 349 7.64 -1.69 11.44
C CYS A 349 7.95 -0.58 10.43
N LEU A 350 7.71 0.70 10.78
CA LEU A 350 8.05 1.83 9.91
C LEU A 350 9.58 1.98 9.74
N GLY A 351 10.37 1.74 10.79
CA GLY A 351 11.82 1.72 10.71
C GLY A 351 12.34 0.62 9.77
N LEU A 352 11.76 -0.59 9.84
CA LEU A 352 12.04 -1.69 8.92
C LEU A 352 11.61 -1.37 7.48
N ALA A 353 10.47 -0.68 7.31
CA ALA A 353 10.01 -0.22 6.00
C ALA A 353 11.00 0.79 5.38
N VAL A 354 11.44 1.81 6.15
CA VAL A 354 12.47 2.77 5.71
C VAL A 354 13.79 2.06 5.46
N GLY A 355 14.16 1.07 6.30
CA GLY A 355 15.31 0.20 6.11
C GLY A 355 15.22 -0.73 4.90
N THR A 356 14.05 -0.81 4.24
CA THR A 356 13.86 -1.50 2.96
C THR A 356 13.98 -0.53 1.78
N LYS A 357 13.17 0.56 1.78
CA LYS A 357 13.19 1.63 0.76
C LYS A 357 12.79 2.97 1.38
N TRP A 358 13.44 4.05 0.97
CA TRP A 358 13.17 5.40 1.51
C TRP A 358 11.79 5.96 1.16
N SER A 359 11.09 5.41 0.17
CA SER A 359 9.69 5.75 -0.10
C SER A 359 8.76 5.49 1.09
N ALA A 360 9.16 4.64 2.04
CA ALA A 360 8.46 4.46 3.33
C ALA A 360 8.36 5.75 4.17
N LEU A 361 9.23 6.74 3.98
CA LEU A 361 9.18 8.01 4.72
C LEU A 361 7.85 8.75 4.51
N PHE A 362 7.24 8.63 3.33
CA PHE A 362 5.92 9.19 3.07
C PHE A 362 4.83 8.51 3.89
N PHE A 363 4.95 7.21 4.14
CA PHE A 363 4.05 6.48 5.04
C PHE A 363 4.30 6.85 6.51
N VAL A 364 5.55 7.08 6.91
CA VAL A 364 5.86 7.59 8.26
C VAL A 364 5.16 8.92 8.51
N ALA A 365 5.24 9.85 7.56
CA ALA A 365 4.57 11.15 7.66
C ALA A 365 3.03 11.01 7.68
N ALA A 366 2.46 10.30 6.72
CA ALA A 366 1.01 10.14 6.61
C ALA A 366 0.40 9.42 7.82
N PHE A 367 1.02 8.33 8.29
CA PHE A 367 0.55 7.56 9.44
C PHE A 367 0.76 8.30 10.76
N GLY A 368 1.83 9.07 10.88
CA GLY A 368 2.05 9.96 12.01
C GLY A 368 0.94 11.00 12.14
N ILE A 369 0.63 11.72 11.05
CA ILE A 369 -0.46 12.70 10.98
C ILE A 369 -1.80 12.02 11.26
N MET A 370 -2.08 10.89 10.62
CA MET A 370 -3.32 10.13 10.82
C MET A 370 -3.53 9.75 12.29
N THR A 371 -2.49 9.29 12.96
CA THR A 371 -2.53 8.89 14.38
C THR A 371 -2.91 10.07 15.26
N VAL A 372 -2.27 11.23 15.06
CA VAL A 372 -2.57 12.46 15.80
C VAL A 372 -4.01 12.91 15.54
N LEU A 373 -4.47 12.92 14.29
CA LEU A 373 -5.85 13.30 13.95
C LEU A 373 -6.88 12.37 14.60
N TRP A 374 -6.60 11.07 14.70
CA TRP A 374 -7.48 10.13 15.40
C TRP A 374 -7.60 10.43 16.88
N ASP A 375 -6.51 10.80 17.54
CA ASP A 375 -6.49 11.12 18.96
C ASP A 375 -7.16 12.48 19.25
N LEU A 376 -6.90 13.50 18.43
CA LEU A 376 -7.60 14.78 18.47
C LEU A 376 -9.12 14.58 18.38
N ASN A 377 -9.55 13.78 17.40
CA ASN A 377 -10.97 13.47 17.23
C ASN A 377 -11.55 12.65 18.40
N ALA A 378 -10.77 11.75 19.02
CA ALA A 378 -11.20 11.02 20.21
C ALA A 378 -11.48 11.95 21.37
N ARG A 379 -10.57 12.91 21.65
CA ARG A 379 -10.78 13.93 22.69
C ARG A 379 -11.96 14.84 22.40
N ARG A 380 -12.12 15.26 21.14
CA ARG A 380 -13.27 16.06 20.71
C ARG A 380 -14.59 15.32 20.96
N ILE A 381 -14.69 14.06 20.54
CA ILE A 381 -15.89 13.20 20.75
C ILE A 381 -16.13 13.00 22.25
N ALA A 382 -15.09 12.85 23.07
CA ALA A 382 -15.19 12.71 24.52
C ALA A 382 -15.72 13.97 25.24
N GLY A 383 -15.76 15.12 24.56
CA GLY A 383 -16.22 16.37 25.14
C GLY A 383 -15.14 17.14 25.90
N ILE A 384 -13.86 16.90 25.59
CA ILE A 384 -12.74 17.68 26.13
C ILE A 384 -12.76 19.09 25.52
N ARG A 385 -12.71 20.13 26.37
CA ARG A 385 -12.78 21.55 25.93
C ARG A 385 -11.62 21.94 25.03
N SER A 386 -10.41 21.77 25.56
CA SER A 386 -9.15 22.06 24.84
C SER A 386 -8.66 20.84 24.09
N TRP A 387 -9.58 20.16 23.35
CA TRP A 387 -9.28 18.91 22.67
C TRP A 387 -8.07 18.98 21.73
N PHE A 388 -7.86 20.15 21.08
CA PHE A 388 -6.76 20.33 20.14
C PHE A 388 -5.42 20.46 20.89
N SER A 389 -5.24 21.46 21.75
CA SER A 389 -3.98 21.66 22.47
C SER A 389 -3.65 20.50 23.40
N ALA A 390 -4.66 19.99 24.14
CA ALA A 390 -4.48 18.81 24.97
C ALA A 390 -4.15 17.56 24.16
N GLY A 391 -4.74 17.40 22.99
CA GLY A 391 -4.44 16.28 22.08
C GLY A 391 -3.03 16.37 21.50
N ILE A 392 -2.56 17.55 21.09
CA ILE A 392 -1.17 17.72 20.65
C ILE A 392 -0.18 17.38 21.76
N ILE A 393 -0.38 17.94 22.97
CA ILE A 393 0.57 17.76 24.08
C ILE A 393 0.49 16.35 24.67
N LYS A 394 -0.72 15.82 24.91
CA LYS A 394 -0.93 14.56 25.67
C LYS A 394 -0.94 13.31 24.79
N ASP A 395 -1.13 13.44 23.47
CA ASP A 395 -1.17 12.31 22.54
C ASP A 395 -0.22 12.49 21.36
N GLY A 396 -0.16 13.68 20.75
CA GLY A 396 0.67 13.96 19.58
C GLY A 396 2.17 13.90 19.90
N LEU A 397 2.61 14.62 20.92
CA LEU A 397 4.02 14.57 21.35
C LEU A 397 4.43 13.14 21.79
N PRO A 398 3.66 12.42 22.63
CA PRO A 398 3.95 11.01 22.90
C PRO A 398 3.93 10.13 21.64
N ALA A 399 3.07 10.38 20.65
CA ALA A 399 3.07 9.64 19.40
C ALA A 399 4.38 9.87 18.64
N PHE A 400 4.80 11.14 18.51
CA PHE A 400 6.08 11.48 17.89
C PHE A 400 7.24 10.76 18.57
N VAL A 401 7.36 10.87 19.90
CA VAL A 401 8.47 10.27 20.67
C VAL A 401 8.48 8.73 20.61
N THR A 402 7.31 8.10 20.52
CA THR A 402 7.21 6.63 20.47
C THR A 402 7.28 6.04 19.07
N ILE A 403 7.03 6.82 18.01
CA ILE A 403 7.08 6.33 16.63
C ILE A 403 8.38 6.74 15.94
N ILE A 404 8.70 8.04 15.94
CA ILE A 404 9.81 8.55 15.12
C ILE A 404 11.19 8.12 15.64
N PRO A 405 11.54 8.31 16.93
CA PRO A 405 12.82 7.82 17.44
C PRO A 405 12.96 6.30 17.33
N VAL A 406 11.87 5.54 17.56
CA VAL A 406 11.92 4.07 17.40
C VAL A 406 12.17 3.69 15.94
N ALA A 407 11.50 4.35 14.99
CA ALA A 407 11.76 4.11 13.56
C ALA A 407 13.20 4.49 13.18
N ALA A 408 13.72 5.62 13.68
CA ALA A 408 15.08 6.06 13.42
C ALA A 408 16.13 5.09 14.00
N VAL A 409 15.96 4.67 15.26
CA VAL A 409 16.86 3.69 15.90
C VAL A 409 16.80 2.36 15.15
N THR A 410 15.61 1.89 14.80
CA THR A 410 15.45 0.66 14.00
C THR A 410 16.16 0.81 12.65
N TYR A 411 15.97 1.92 11.95
CA TYR A 411 16.65 2.19 10.69
C TYR A 411 18.18 2.15 10.83
N VAL A 412 18.73 2.86 11.80
CA VAL A 412 20.19 2.87 12.05
C VAL A 412 20.69 1.46 12.41
N ALA A 413 19.94 0.70 13.21
CA ALA A 413 20.27 -0.67 13.55
C ALA A 413 20.35 -1.60 12.33
N THR A 414 19.58 -1.30 11.26
CA THR A 414 19.68 -2.10 10.02
C THR A 414 21.01 -1.95 9.29
N TRP A 415 21.82 -0.93 9.61
CA TRP A 415 23.16 -0.72 9.06
C TRP A 415 24.26 -1.42 9.87
N THR A 416 23.91 -2.33 10.81
CA THR A 416 24.87 -3.01 11.69
C THR A 416 25.98 -3.70 10.91
N GLY A 417 25.70 -4.41 9.82
CA GLY A 417 26.72 -5.05 8.99
C GLY A 417 27.75 -4.03 8.44
N TRP A 418 27.26 -2.91 7.94
CA TRP A 418 28.09 -1.82 7.46
C TRP A 418 28.92 -1.19 8.60
N PHE A 419 28.36 -1.02 9.79
CA PHE A 419 29.08 -0.47 10.95
C PHE A 419 30.19 -1.41 11.47
N LEU A 420 29.92 -2.71 11.46
CA LEU A 420 30.87 -3.74 11.94
C LEU A 420 32.01 -3.98 10.95
N SER A 421 31.76 -3.78 9.67
CA SER A 421 32.80 -3.88 8.63
C SER A 421 33.74 -2.69 8.67
N LYS A 422 35.05 -2.94 8.34
CA LYS A 422 36.00 -1.90 8.07
C LYS A 422 36.11 -1.56 6.58
N ASP A 423 35.65 -2.48 5.74
CA ASP A 423 35.89 -2.47 4.28
C ASP A 423 34.62 -2.15 3.48
N ALA A 424 33.45 -1.97 4.13
CA ALA A 424 32.21 -1.61 3.44
C ALA A 424 32.34 -0.26 2.71
N TYR A 425 31.58 -0.06 1.63
CA TYR A 425 31.70 1.12 0.77
C TYR A 425 31.48 2.41 1.58
N TYR A 426 32.35 3.41 1.35
CA TYR A 426 32.40 4.66 2.11
C TYR A 426 32.65 4.54 3.62
N ARG A 427 32.91 3.33 4.18
CA ARG A 427 33.05 3.15 5.62
C ARG A 427 34.16 3.99 6.24
N GLN A 428 35.23 4.20 5.51
CA GLN A 428 36.41 4.98 5.93
C GLN A 428 36.44 6.41 5.35
N TRP A 429 35.38 6.87 4.66
CA TRP A 429 35.36 8.17 3.99
C TRP A 429 35.72 9.34 4.92
N ALA A 430 35.17 9.39 6.13
CA ALA A 430 35.42 10.49 7.07
C ALA A 430 36.84 10.51 7.64
N VAL A 431 37.60 9.42 7.52
CA VAL A 431 39.04 9.38 7.95
C VAL A 431 39.87 10.22 7.01
N THR A 432 39.60 10.16 5.70
CA THR A 432 40.33 10.92 4.67
C THR A 432 39.69 12.29 4.38
N ASN A 433 38.49 12.55 4.93
CA ASN A 433 37.76 13.80 4.75
C ASN A 433 37.45 14.44 6.11
N PRO A 434 38.43 15.08 6.76
CA PRO A 434 38.24 15.77 8.03
C PRO A 434 37.23 16.93 7.86
N ALA A 435 36.41 17.18 8.87
CA ALA A 435 35.45 18.28 8.90
C ALA A 435 35.60 19.04 10.22
N PRO A 436 36.44 20.08 10.27
CA PRO A 436 36.62 20.91 11.47
C PRO A 436 35.28 21.41 11.99
N GLY A 437 35.07 21.29 13.32
CA GLY A 437 33.81 21.64 13.98
C GLY A 437 32.80 20.51 14.07
N TRP A 438 32.99 19.37 13.35
CA TRP A 438 32.15 18.17 13.44
C TRP A 438 32.92 16.97 14.02
N ASP A 439 34.12 17.20 14.59
CA ASP A 439 34.98 16.14 15.12
C ASP A 439 34.44 15.44 16.37
N TRP A 440 33.40 16.01 16.98
CA TRP A 440 32.64 15.39 18.08
C TRP A 440 31.77 14.20 17.59
N LEU A 441 31.45 14.11 16.29
CA LEU A 441 30.73 12.98 15.71
C LEU A 441 31.71 11.87 15.33
N PRO A 442 31.43 10.61 15.70
CA PRO A 442 32.23 9.45 15.25
C PRO A 442 32.37 9.41 13.72
N ASN A 443 33.58 9.08 13.22
CA ASN A 443 33.84 8.98 11.79
C ASN A 443 32.86 8.05 11.06
N SER A 444 32.43 6.96 11.71
CA SER A 444 31.42 6.05 11.14
C SER A 444 30.07 6.74 10.91
N VAL A 445 29.64 7.63 11.79
CA VAL A 445 28.39 8.38 11.63
C VAL A 445 28.50 9.39 10.48
N ARG A 446 29.63 10.10 10.39
CA ARG A 446 29.94 11.04 9.30
C ARG A 446 30.01 10.33 7.95
N SER A 447 30.67 9.17 7.92
CA SER A 447 30.77 8.32 6.74
C SER A 447 29.39 7.80 6.29
N LEU A 448 28.52 7.39 7.23
CA LEU A 448 27.16 6.97 6.90
C LEU A 448 26.31 8.13 6.38
N ALA A 449 26.47 9.32 6.96
CA ALA A 449 25.77 10.53 6.48
C ALA A 449 26.20 10.86 5.03
N HIS A 450 27.48 10.74 4.71
CA HIS A 450 27.97 10.89 3.34
C HIS A 450 27.37 9.84 2.40
N TYR A 451 27.38 8.56 2.81
CA TYR A 451 26.74 7.48 2.04
C TYR A 451 25.29 7.82 1.69
N HIS A 452 24.51 8.29 2.68
CA HIS A 452 23.12 8.66 2.48
C HIS A 452 22.96 9.86 1.54
N LEU A 453 23.86 10.84 1.62
CA LEU A 453 23.82 11.98 0.72
C LEU A 453 24.07 11.57 -0.74
N GLU A 454 25.05 10.70 -0.98
CA GLU A 454 25.32 10.19 -2.32
C GLU A 454 24.17 9.31 -2.83
N ALA A 455 23.60 8.43 -1.98
CA ALA A 455 22.42 7.65 -2.34
C ALA A 455 21.22 8.55 -2.69
N TYR A 456 21.01 9.65 -1.96
CA TYR A 456 19.97 10.63 -2.27
C TYR A 456 20.19 11.32 -3.62
N LYS A 457 21.42 11.77 -3.90
CA LYS A 457 21.78 12.36 -5.20
C LYS A 457 21.54 11.38 -6.34
N PHE A 458 21.95 10.12 -6.16
CA PHE A 458 21.67 9.07 -7.14
C PHE A 458 20.17 8.93 -7.43
N HIS A 459 19.35 8.86 -6.39
CA HIS A 459 17.90 8.73 -6.56
C HIS A 459 17.27 9.96 -7.22
N GLN A 460 17.82 11.15 -7.04
CA GLN A 460 17.34 12.36 -7.73
C GLN A 460 17.77 12.40 -9.20
N GLY A 461 18.99 11.94 -9.50
CA GLY A 461 19.54 11.97 -10.85
C GLY A 461 19.17 10.77 -11.73
N LEU A 462 18.39 9.81 -11.23
CA LEU A 462 18.02 8.63 -12.01
C LEU A 462 16.96 8.98 -13.06
N SER A 463 17.40 9.23 -14.28
CA SER A 463 16.59 9.65 -15.43
C SER A 463 16.93 8.86 -16.71
N SER A 464 17.47 7.64 -16.57
CA SER A 464 17.77 6.77 -17.71
C SER A 464 16.47 6.28 -18.37
N ASP A 465 16.38 6.42 -19.68
CA ASP A 465 15.27 5.87 -20.46
C ASP A 465 15.18 4.35 -20.27
N HIS A 466 13.98 3.86 -20.08
CA HIS A 466 13.73 2.42 -19.96
C HIS A 466 12.45 2.03 -20.71
N PRO A 467 12.45 0.96 -21.51
CA PRO A 467 11.29 0.58 -22.34
C PRO A 467 10.00 0.36 -21.55
N TYR A 468 10.11 -0.05 -20.29
CA TYR A 468 8.98 -0.31 -19.39
C TYR A 468 8.79 0.77 -18.32
N GLU A 469 9.38 1.92 -18.47
CA GLU A 469 9.07 3.04 -17.58
C GLU A 469 7.60 3.43 -17.67
N SER A 470 7.04 3.92 -16.58
CA SER A 470 5.62 4.28 -16.52
C SER A 470 5.38 5.47 -15.61
N SER A 471 4.66 6.46 -16.14
CA SER A 471 4.20 7.60 -15.34
C SER A 471 3.17 7.16 -14.30
N PRO A 472 3.17 7.72 -13.08
CA PRO A 472 2.16 7.45 -12.04
C PRO A 472 0.72 7.63 -12.52
N TRP A 473 0.45 8.52 -13.49
CA TRP A 473 -0.87 8.70 -14.09
C TRP A 473 -1.49 7.42 -14.62
N THR A 474 -0.65 6.48 -15.06
CA THR A 474 -1.08 5.23 -15.69
C THR A 474 -1.17 4.04 -14.72
N TRP A 475 -0.66 4.17 -13.49
CA TRP A 475 -0.54 3.03 -12.56
C TRP A 475 -1.90 2.47 -12.14
N LEU A 476 -2.85 3.34 -11.79
CA LEU A 476 -4.19 2.90 -11.33
C LEU A 476 -5.00 2.18 -12.40
N ILE A 477 -4.66 2.37 -13.66
CA ILE A 477 -5.30 1.66 -14.79
C ILE A 477 -4.43 0.55 -15.38
N MET A 478 -3.25 0.30 -14.79
CA MET A 478 -2.26 -0.67 -15.27
C MET A 478 -1.80 -0.37 -16.70
N GLY A 479 -1.52 0.90 -17.00
CA GLY A 479 -1.25 1.35 -18.37
C GLY A 479 0.03 0.77 -18.97
N ARG A 480 1.09 0.48 -18.17
CA ARG A 480 2.35 -0.12 -18.62
C ARG A 480 2.95 -1.04 -17.54
N PRO A 481 2.57 -2.31 -17.48
CA PRO A 481 3.23 -3.30 -16.64
C PRO A 481 4.68 -3.50 -17.09
N THR A 482 5.58 -3.67 -16.12
CA THR A 482 7.01 -3.89 -16.40
C THR A 482 7.24 -5.36 -16.70
N SER A 483 7.76 -5.72 -17.86
CA SER A 483 8.12 -7.12 -18.15
C SER A 483 9.34 -7.52 -17.34
N PHE A 484 9.21 -8.51 -16.46
CA PHE A 484 10.30 -9.04 -15.64
C PHE A 484 11.08 -10.15 -16.35
N PHE A 485 10.40 -10.87 -17.24
CA PHE A 485 10.99 -11.97 -17.98
C PHE A 485 10.18 -12.23 -19.25
N TYR A 486 10.88 -12.48 -20.36
CA TYR A 486 10.29 -12.93 -21.59
C TYR A 486 11.27 -13.80 -22.36
N GLN A 487 10.81 -14.96 -22.81
CA GLN A 487 11.55 -15.86 -23.70
C GLN A 487 10.61 -16.43 -24.77
N THR A 488 11.21 -16.80 -25.90
CA THR A 488 10.54 -17.45 -27.02
C THR A 488 11.05 -18.89 -27.16
N PRO A 489 10.48 -19.84 -26.39
CA PRO A 489 10.85 -21.26 -26.51
C PRO A 489 10.58 -21.79 -27.92
N LYS A 490 11.51 -22.57 -28.45
CA LYS A 490 11.34 -23.21 -29.74
C LYS A 490 10.44 -24.45 -29.65
N GLN A 491 9.81 -24.83 -30.76
CA GLN A 491 9.07 -26.09 -30.87
C GLN A 491 9.91 -27.27 -30.38
N GLY A 492 9.32 -28.14 -29.57
CA GLY A 492 10.01 -29.27 -28.96
C GLY A 492 10.60 -28.98 -27.58
N THR A 493 10.66 -27.72 -27.15
CA THR A 493 10.95 -27.38 -25.74
C THR A 493 9.78 -27.85 -24.86
N PRO A 494 10.01 -28.34 -23.62
CA PRO A 494 8.93 -28.76 -22.75
C PRO A 494 7.84 -27.67 -22.61
N GLY A 495 6.60 -28.04 -22.94
CA GLY A 495 5.44 -27.13 -22.97
C GLY A 495 5.22 -26.40 -24.32
N CYS A 496 6.17 -26.42 -25.25
CA CYS A 496 6.01 -25.81 -26.59
C CYS A 496 5.70 -26.86 -27.65
N VAL A 497 4.42 -27.02 -27.97
CA VAL A 497 3.94 -27.99 -28.98
C VAL A 497 3.68 -27.35 -30.33
N VAL A 498 3.74 -26.02 -30.45
CA VAL A 498 3.51 -25.23 -31.65
C VAL A 498 4.82 -24.56 -32.11
N GLU A 499 4.83 -24.02 -33.32
CA GLU A 499 6.03 -23.41 -33.91
C GLU A 499 6.59 -22.25 -33.06
N THR A 500 5.72 -21.39 -32.56
CA THR A 500 6.12 -20.22 -31.75
C THR A 500 5.42 -20.22 -30.39
N CYS A 501 6.22 -20.21 -29.35
CA CYS A 501 5.76 -20.13 -27.98
C CYS A 501 6.31 -18.87 -27.26
N SER A 502 5.71 -18.56 -26.15
CA SER A 502 6.13 -17.47 -25.24
C SER A 502 6.13 -17.97 -23.81
N SER A 503 7.12 -17.53 -23.04
CA SER A 503 7.19 -17.69 -21.58
C SER A 503 7.48 -16.32 -20.98
N ALA A 504 6.60 -15.83 -20.10
CA ALA A 504 6.68 -14.47 -19.59
C ALA A 504 6.41 -14.39 -18.08
N ILE A 505 7.06 -13.41 -17.42
CA ILE A 505 6.65 -12.92 -16.10
C ILE A 505 6.32 -11.44 -16.24
N LEU A 506 5.02 -11.15 -16.24
CA LEU A 506 4.47 -9.81 -16.36
C LEU A 506 3.63 -9.49 -15.11
N PRO A 507 4.07 -8.58 -14.20
CA PRO A 507 3.28 -8.20 -13.03
C PRO A 507 2.06 -7.36 -13.41
N VAL A 508 1.16 -7.94 -14.18
CA VAL A 508 -0.13 -7.34 -14.49
C VAL A 508 -1.09 -7.63 -13.35
N GLY A 509 -1.66 -6.59 -12.76
CA GLY A 509 -2.67 -6.72 -11.72
C GLY A 509 -3.96 -7.35 -12.26
N ASN A 510 -4.75 -7.93 -11.38
CA ASN A 510 -6.06 -8.43 -11.76
C ASN A 510 -6.96 -7.25 -12.19
N PRO A 511 -7.48 -7.19 -13.42
CA PRO A 511 -8.27 -6.04 -13.91
C PRO A 511 -9.50 -5.73 -13.04
N VAL A 512 -10.14 -6.76 -12.49
CA VAL A 512 -11.32 -6.58 -11.61
C VAL A 512 -10.90 -5.92 -10.30
N VAL A 513 -9.73 -6.28 -9.75
CA VAL A 513 -9.20 -5.70 -8.51
C VAL A 513 -8.71 -4.27 -8.76
N TRP A 514 -7.93 -4.03 -9.79
CA TRP A 514 -7.31 -2.73 -10.03
C TRP A 514 -8.30 -1.69 -10.54
N TRP A 515 -9.08 -1.99 -11.58
CA TRP A 515 -10.05 -1.05 -12.10
C TRP A 515 -11.22 -0.87 -11.13
N GLY A 516 -11.71 -1.96 -10.53
CA GLY A 516 -12.71 -1.89 -9.47
C GLY A 516 -12.21 -1.14 -8.24
N GLY A 517 -10.94 -1.34 -7.86
CA GLY A 517 -10.27 -0.61 -6.79
C GLY A 517 -10.14 0.89 -7.08
N THR A 518 -9.77 1.26 -8.31
CA THR A 518 -9.68 2.66 -8.74
C THR A 518 -11.03 3.36 -8.65
N ILE A 519 -12.10 2.72 -9.14
CA ILE A 519 -13.47 3.23 -8.98
C ILE A 519 -13.82 3.33 -7.50
N ALA A 520 -13.45 2.33 -6.70
CA ALA A 520 -13.70 2.34 -5.26
C ALA A 520 -12.99 3.50 -4.55
N LEU A 521 -11.76 3.88 -4.93
CA LEU A 521 -11.06 5.03 -4.35
C LEU A 521 -11.83 6.34 -4.59
N VAL A 522 -12.37 6.52 -5.79
CA VAL A 522 -13.21 7.70 -6.09
C VAL A 522 -14.46 7.71 -5.21
N ILE A 523 -15.15 6.57 -5.10
CA ILE A 523 -16.32 6.44 -4.22
C ILE A 523 -15.94 6.72 -2.75
N LEU A 524 -14.80 6.18 -2.28
CA LEU A 524 -14.33 6.41 -0.92
C LEU A 524 -14.02 7.89 -0.64
N LEU A 525 -13.46 8.60 -1.60
CA LEU A 525 -13.15 10.02 -1.46
C LEU A 525 -14.43 10.83 -1.17
N PHE A 526 -15.48 10.64 -2.00
CA PHE A 526 -16.78 11.29 -1.78
C PHE A 526 -17.47 10.80 -0.51
N TRP A 527 -17.36 9.52 -0.21
CA TRP A 527 -17.90 8.96 1.03
C TRP A 527 -17.23 9.53 2.28
N TRP A 528 -15.91 9.61 2.27
CA TRP A 528 -15.15 10.24 3.35
C TRP A 528 -15.49 11.72 3.50
N ALA A 529 -15.54 12.47 2.42
CA ALA A 529 -15.87 13.89 2.42
C ALA A 529 -17.29 14.13 2.98
N GLY A 530 -18.29 13.33 2.56
CA GLY A 530 -19.68 13.48 2.96
C GLY A 530 -20.01 12.88 4.33
N ARG A 531 -19.51 11.68 4.63
CA ARG A 531 -19.85 10.92 5.86
C ARG A 531 -18.83 11.04 6.96
N ARG A 532 -17.62 11.57 6.67
CA ARG A 532 -16.49 11.64 7.61
C ARG A 532 -16.15 10.29 8.23
N ASP A 533 -16.33 9.20 7.47
CA ASP A 533 -15.96 7.85 7.94
C ASP A 533 -14.44 7.73 8.02
N TRP A 534 -13.95 7.57 9.24
CA TRP A 534 -12.52 7.48 9.52
C TRP A 534 -11.85 6.27 8.83
N ARG A 535 -12.59 5.19 8.54
CA ARG A 535 -12.08 3.99 7.86
C ARG A 535 -11.75 4.29 6.41
N ALA A 536 -12.67 4.99 5.72
CA ALA A 536 -12.41 5.48 4.36
C ALA A 536 -11.20 6.42 4.34
N GLY A 537 -11.11 7.37 5.29
CA GLY A 537 -9.95 8.26 5.40
C GLY A 537 -8.64 7.54 5.68
N ALA A 538 -8.66 6.46 6.49
CA ALA A 538 -7.47 5.66 6.79
C ALA A 538 -6.96 4.89 5.56
N ILE A 539 -7.86 4.30 4.79
CA ILE A 539 -7.54 3.60 3.53
C ILE A 539 -6.98 4.59 2.51
N LEU A 540 -7.66 5.74 2.32
CA LEU A 540 -7.19 6.80 1.43
C LEU A 540 -5.82 7.36 1.83
N ALA A 541 -5.52 7.48 3.13
CA ALA A 541 -4.21 7.91 3.60
C ALA A 541 -3.10 6.92 3.22
N GLY A 542 -3.37 5.61 3.29
CA GLY A 542 -2.43 4.58 2.83
C GLY A 542 -2.17 4.65 1.33
N VAL A 543 -3.22 4.80 0.51
CA VAL A 543 -3.06 4.99 -0.94
C VAL A 543 -2.32 6.30 -1.25
N ALA A 544 -2.72 7.40 -0.62
CA ALA A 544 -2.12 8.71 -0.85
C ALA A 544 -0.61 8.72 -0.52
N ALA A 545 -0.21 8.06 0.57
CA ALA A 545 1.19 7.97 0.98
C ALA A 545 2.06 7.19 -0.02
N GLY A 546 1.53 6.14 -0.65
CA GLY A 546 2.28 5.33 -1.61
C GLY A 546 2.19 5.80 -3.06
N TYR A 547 1.21 6.64 -3.39
CA TYR A 547 0.92 7.05 -4.75
C TYR A 547 1.27 8.51 -5.06
N LEU A 548 0.78 9.46 -4.24
CA LEU A 548 0.93 10.89 -4.55
C LEU A 548 2.37 11.41 -4.58
N PRO A 549 3.31 10.91 -3.75
CA PRO A 549 4.67 11.42 -3.79
C PRO A 549 5.39 11.23 -5.13
N TRP A 550 5.02 10.23 -5.92
CA TRP A 550 5.65 9.97 -7.20
C TRP A 550 5.43 11.08 -8.24
N PHE A 551 4.37 11.88 -8.08
CA PHE A 551 4.12 13.06 -8.92
C PHE A 551 5.08 14.22 -8.65
N MET A 552 5.88 14.15 -7.57
CA MET A 552 6.91 15.14 -7.26
C MET A 552 8.21 14.92 -8.03
N TYR A 553 8.33 13.79 -8.74
CA TYR A 553 9.55 13.38 -9.43
C TYR A 553 9.27 13.04 -10.91
N PRO A 554 8.74 13.98 -11.71
CA PRO A 554 8.29 13.69 -13.08
C PRO A 554 9.41 13.26 -14.03
N GLU A 555 10.64 13.74 -13.78
CA GLU A 555 11.83 13.42 -14.59
C GLU A 555 12.50 12.09 -14.24
N ARG A 556 12.04 11.44 -13.17
CA ARG A 556 12.66 10.21 -12.68
C ARG A 556 12.09 9.01 -13.42
N THR A 557 12.96 8.09 -13.85
CA THR A 557 12.54 6.76 -14.33
C THR A 557 11.78 6.03 -13.24
N MET A 558 10.53 5.69 -13.51
CA MET A 558 9.60 5.07 -12.56
C MET A 558 8.90 3.87 -13.17
N PHE A 559 8.44 2.97 -12.32
CA PHE A 559 7.79 1.73 -12.74
C PHE A 559 6.54 1.46 -11.92
N ILE A 560 5.53 0.85 -12.57
CA ILE A 560 4.26 0.52 -11.93
C ILE A 560 4.43 -0.45 -10.74
N PHE A 561 5.44 -1.28 -10.72
CA PHE A 561 5.63 -2.24 -9.63
C PHE A 561 5.87 -1.57 -8.26
N TYR A 562 6.23 -0.27 -8.20
CA TYR A 562 6.24 0.50 -6.95
C TYR A 562 4.86 0.56 -6.28
N ALA A 563 3.79 0.38 -7.05
CA ALA A 563 2.42 0.43 -6.59
C ALA A 563 2.06 -0.68 -5.57
N VAL A 564 2.84 -1.76 -5.49
CA VAL A 564 2.64 -2.82 -4.49
C VAL A 564 2.63 -2.28 -3.06
N SER A 565 3.33 -1.18 -2.80
CA SER A 565 3.38 -0.53 -1.49
C SER A 565 2.01 -0.01 -1.02
N PHE A 566 1.13 0.42 -1.93
CA PHE A 566 -0.22 0.88 -1.62
C PHE A 566 -1.33 -0.09 -2.07
N GLU A 567 -1.01 -1.12 -2.81
CA GLU A 567 -1.97 -2.10 -3.33
C GLU A 567 -2.85 -2.76 -2.24
N PRO A 568 -2.35 -3.13 -1.04
CA PRO A 568 -3.19 -3.63 0.03
C PRO A 568 -4.30 -2.63 0.44
N PHE A 569 -4.03 -1.33 0.35
CA PHE A 569 -5.03 -0.29 0.64
C PHE A 569 -6.03 -0.14 -0.51
N LEU A 570 -5.61 -0.34 -1.76
CA LEU A 570 -6.51 -0.42 -2.91
C LEU A 570 -7.52 -1.57 -2.74
N VAL A 571 -7.03 -2.75 -2.34
CA VAL A 571 -7.87 -3.93 -2.04
C VAL A 571 -8.82 -3.66 -0.87
N LEU A 572 -8.35 -3.03 0.20
CA LEU A 572 -9.21 -2.60 1.32
C LEU A 572 -10.27 -1.61 0.87
N GLY A 573 -9.93 -0.71 -0.06
CA GLY A 573 -10.86 0.25 -0.67
C GLY A 573 -11.97 -0.44 -1.46
N LEU A 574 -11.62 -1.37 -2.35
CA LEU A 574 -12.59 -2.19 -3.08
C LEU A 574 -13.46 -2.98 -2.11
N THR A 575 -12.85 -3.65 -1.12
CA THR A 575 -13.59 -4.41 -0.10
C THR A 575 -14.57 -3.54 0.68
N TYR A 576 -14.20 -2.30 1.00
CA TYR A 576 -15.10 -1.35 1.66
C TYR A 576 -16.35 -1.08 0.81
N VAL A 577 -16.17 -0.80 -0.49
CA VAL A 577 -17.28 -0.53 -1.42
C VAL A 577 -18.14 -1.78 -1.62
N LEU A 578 -17.53 -2.96 -1.77
CA LEU A 578 -18.27 -4.22 -1.81
C LEU A 578 -19.09 -4.44 -0.53
N GLY A 579 -18.57 -4.02 0.63
CA GLY A 579 -19.33 -4.01 1.89
C GLY A 579 -20.54 -3.07 1.87
N LEU A 580 -20.45 -1.91 1.22
CA LEU A 580 -21.59 -0.99 1.03
C LEU A 580 -22.64 -1.60 0.08
N VAL A 581 -22.20 -2.31 -0.96
CA VAL A 581 -23.07 -3.03 -1.90
C VAL A 581 -23.79 -4.19 -1.20
N LEU A 582 -23.07 -4.97 -0.39
CA LEU A 582 -23.63 -6.09 0.37
C LEU A 582 -24.75 -5.66 1.33
N GLY A 583 -24.67 -4.42 1.84
CA GLY A 583 -25.68 -3.86 2.73
C GLY A 583 -25.53 -4.30 4.18
N ARG A 584 -26.44 -3.80 5.04
CA ARG A 584 -26.48 -4.09 6.47
C ARG A 584 -27.41 -5.27 6.76
N SER A 585 -27.20 -5.93 7.89
CA SER A 585 -28.10 -7.00 8.36
C SER A 585 -29.55 -6.52 8.56
N SER A 586 -29.75 -5.22 8.80
CA SER A 586 -31.05 -4.58 8.94
C SER A 586 -31.72 -4.20 7.60
N ASP A 587 -31.02 -4.30 6.48
CA ASP A 587 -31.56 -3.96 5.17
C ASP A 587 -32.57 -5.02 4.69
N PRO A 588 -33.56 -4.67 3.84
CA PRO A 588 -34.50 -5.62 3.27
C PRO A 588 -33.84 -6.80 2.59
N VAL A 589 -34.47 -7.99 2.66
CA VAL A 589 -33.90 -9.25 2.12
C VAL A 589 -33.55 -9.14 0.64
N TRP A 590 -34.40 -8.51 -0.17
CA TRP A 590 -34.16 -8.34 -1.61
C TRP A 590 -32.87 -7.55 -1.89
N ARG A 591 -32.65 -6.45 -1.14
CA ARG A 591 -31.44 -5.64 -1.27
C ARG A 591 -30.18 -6.44 -0.91
N ARG A 592 -30.24 -7.21 0.17
CA ARG A 592 -29.12 -8.05 0.60
C ARG A 592 -28.83 -9.18 -0.39
N ARG A 593 -29.87 -9.80 -0.96
CA ARG A 593 -29.71 -10.81 -2.02
C ARG A 593 -29.06 -10.21 -3.26
N SER A 594 -29.55 -9.07 -3.73
CA SER A 594 -28.94 -8.37 -4.88
C SER A 594 -27.48 -8.00 -4.61
N GLY A 595 -27.18 -7.46 -3.42
CA GLY A 595 -25.81 -7.15 -3.01
C GLY A 595 -24.90 -8.39 -2.97
N LEU A 596 -25.41 -9.52 -2.49
CA LEU A 596 -24.68 -10.79 -2.47
C LEU A 596 -24.37 -11.29 -3.88
N TYR A 597 -25.33 -11.24 -4.81
CA TYR A 597 -25.11 -11.63 -6.21
C TYR A 597 -24.07 -10.76 -6.89
N ILE A 598 -24.11 -9.43 -6.68
CA ILE A 598 -23.11 -8.51 -7.25
C ILE A 598 -21.72 -8.83 -6.69
N VAL A 599 -21.58 -8.99 -5.38
CA VAL A 599 -20.29 -9.30 -4.75
C VAL A 599 -19.78 -10.66 -5.21
N ALA A 600 -20.65 -11.67 -5.28
CA ALA A 600 -20.28 -13.00 -5.80
C ALA A 600 -19.83 -12.93 -7.26
N LEU A 601 -20.53 -12.17 -8.12
CA LEU A 601 -20.14 -11.97 -9.51
C LEU A 601 -18.75 -11.32 -9.61
N VAL A 602 -18.48 -10.26 -8.84
CA VAL A 602 -17.17 -9.59 -8.80
C VAL A 602 -16.06 -10.58 -8.41
N LEU A 603 -16.29 -11.41 -7.39
CA LEU A 603 -15.31 -12.41 -6.96
C LEU A 603 -15.09 -13.50 -8.01
N VAL A 604 -16.15 -13.99 -8.65
CA VAL A 604 -16.04 -14.97 -9.75
C VAL A 604 -15.24 -14.38 -10.90
N LEU A 605 -15.56 -13.16 -11.32
CA LEU A 605 -14.82 -12.48 -12.39
C LEU A 605 -13.34 -12.27 -12.01
N ALA A 606 -13.04 -11.92 -10.75
CA ALA A 606 -11.66 -11.78 -10.29
C ALA A 606 -10.91 -13.13 -10.34
N VAL A 607 -11.53 -14.23 -9.90
CA VAL A 607 -10.93 -15.57 -9.98
C VAL A 607 -10.69 -15.98 -11.43
N LEU A 608 -11.67 -15.78 -12.32
CA LEU A 608 -11.54 -16.09 -13.74
C LEU A 608 -10.45 -15.26 -14.42
N ALA A 609 -10.35 -13.96 -14.09
CA ALA A 609 -9.29 -13.10 -14.60
C ALA A 609 -7.91 -13.60 -14.15
N THR A 610 -7.74 -13.95 -12.88
CA THR A 610 -6.46 -14.52 -12.40
C THR A 610 -6.13 -15.82 -13.12
N ALA A 611 -7.07 -16.74 -13.26
CA ALA A 611 -6.87 -17.99 -13.99
C ALA A 611 -6.47 -17.75 -15.46
N PHE A 612 -7.08 -16.75 -16.10
CA PHE A 612 -6.75 -16.37 -17.47
C PHE A 612 -5.32 -15.81 -17.60
N PHE A 613 -4.91 -14.92 -16.67
CA PHE A 613 -3.59 -14.31 -16.71
C PHE A 613 -2.48 -15.19 -16.10
N TYR A 614 -2.81 -16.22 -15.33
CA TYR A 614 -1.87 -17.02 -14.54
C TYR A 614 -0.62 -17.48 -15.33
N PRO A 615 -0.73 -17.98 -16.58
CA PRO A 615 0.44 -18.38 -17.37
C PRO A 615 1.49 -17.28 -17.54
N VAL A 616 1.07 -16.03 -17.79
CA VAL A 616 1.98 -14.89 -17.95
C VAL A 616 2.44 -14.26 -16.64
N LEU A 617 1.93 -14.75 -15.50
CA LEU A 617 2.41 -14.37 -14.16
C LEU A 617 3.49 -15.33 -13.64
N THR A 618 3.64 -16.52 -14.22
CA THR A 618 4.41 -17.65 -13.65
C THR A 618 5.39 -18.30 -14.60
N ALA A 619 5.70 -17.64 -15.71
CA ALA A 619 6.59 -18.14 -16.77
C ALA A 619 6.15 -19.50 -17.37
N GLU A 620 4.84 -19.78 -17.43
CA GLU A 620 4.37 -20.94 -18.15
C GLU A 620 4.61 -20.78 -19.65
N VAL A 621 5.02 -21.89 -20.31
CA VAL A 621 5.20 -21.92 -21.74
C VAL A 621 3.85 -22.10 -22.40
N ILE A 622 3.41 -21.10 -23.17
CA ILE A 622 2.14 -21.07 -23.92
C ILE A 622 2.40 -20.69 -25.36
N SER A 623 1.44 -20.93 -26.26
CA SER A 623 1.55 -20.45 -27.63
C SER A 623 1.65 -18.92 -27.70
N TYR A 624 2.32 -18.38 -28.71
CA TYR A 624 2.39 -16.93 -28.93
C TYR A 624 0.98 -16.30 -29.05
N GLN A 625 0.03 -16.99 -29.65
CA GLN A 625 -1.35 -16.52 -29.76
C GLN A 625 -2.03 -16.42 -28.40
N GLU A 626 -1.86 -17.40 -27.51
CA GLU A 626 -2.38 -17.38 -26.14
C GLU A 626 -1.75 -16.26 -25.32
N TRP A 627 -0.43 -16.04 -25.47
CA TRP A 627 0.25 -14.91 -24.86
C TRP A 627 -0.33 -13.60 -25.38
N ARG A 628 -0.47 -13.44 -26.69
CA ARG A 628 -0.99 -12.22 -27.33
C ARG A 628 -2.43 -11.88 -26.90
N MET A 629 -3.29 -12.87 -26.71
CA MET A 629 -4.66 -12.68 -26.20
C MET A 629 -4.70 -12.13 -24.77
N ARG A 630 -3.63 -12.31 -24.00
CA ARG A 630 -3.49 -11.79 -22.64
C ARG A 630 -2.95 -10.36 -22.60
N MET A 631 -2.47 -9.84 -23.71
CA MET A 631 -2.01 -8.47 -23.85
C MET A 631 -3.20 -7.57 -24.26
N TRP A 632 -4.02 -7.18 -23.26
CA TRP A 632 -5.25 -6.45 -23.51
C TRP A 632 -5.02 -5.00 -23.95
N MET A 633 -3.89 -4.42 -23.57
CA MET A 633 -3.50 -3.08 -24.01
C MET A 633 -2.24 -3.19 -24.89
N PRO A 634 -2.13 -2.42 -25.98
CA PRO A 634 -0.89 -2.37 -26.78
C PRO A 634 0.35 -2.01 -25.95
N SER A 635 0.16 -1.18 -24.92
CA SER A 635 1.22 -0.75 -24.01
C SER A 635 1.72 -1.84 -23.05
N TRP A 636 1.13 -3.04 -23.05
CA TRP A 636 1.60 -4.17 -22.23
C TRP A 636 2.67 -5.01 -22.92
N ILE A 637 3.02 -4.66 -24.16
CA ILE A 637 4.04 -5.32 -24.99
C ILE A 637 5.31 -4.48 -25.03
#